data_b1bedff3867e97513fd7a56de82ece5e
#
_entry.id   b1bedff3867e97513fd7a56de82ece5e
#
_cell.length_a   1.000
_cell.length_b   1.000
_cell.length_c   1.000
_cell.angle_alpha   90.00
_cell.angle_beta   90.00
_cell.angle_gamma   90.00
#
_symmetry.space_group_name_H-M   'P 1'
#
loop_
_entity.id
_entity.type
_entity.pdbx_description
1 polymer ?
#
loop_
_entity_poly.entity_id
_entity_poly.type
_entity_poly.pdbx_seq_one_letter_code
_entity_poly.pdbx_strand_id
1 'polypeptide(L)'
;MVVGLLHRFSRFCTLLALLCLALGQARAVTLKEARQLYATGEYAKAIQASEAAIAANEYDSGWRLLLLRVRLTTGEYPEARQFATELLKDYRYRSNAEALWLFHLAYEANGDAAQAGQMLQVIMQFLNGQRGISDENTLIFIGRALLKAAATDPKQVKENLFDRVLKSSPDNREALLVTGELALAKRDFKLAGQTFTRAIGHYPDDADLLYGLAKAYAESDPSQMEEPLHTAMFTNPDHVPSLLLQAHNQADAEQYDTANGILKAIFKINPNHAASWALQAALHTVRNEPDKAKSARASGLKYWKTNPLVDHEIGKKLSSKYLFAEGAAHQRQALVFNKDYLQAKTQLAQDLLRLGQEEEGWRLAEEAHKADGYDVTTYNLLTLHDSLKKYTTIDRNGFLLRMTRDEAALYGDEAIDLLTEASELFSAKYDTQIEGPVIVEIFPEKKDFAVRTFGIPGGDGYMGVCFGKLITANSPKSLIGFQQNWQSLLWHEYCHVITLQKTLNKMPRWFSEGISVYEERLRHSSWGEQMTPEYRDFILGGEMTPIERLSMAFIVPKSPEHMQFAYYQSSLVVEYLVKHFGEVCISNILHDLGQGVFINIAIEQHAAPLAKLEAGFAEFATGLAKAFAAEADLAQPSPLEVNPLDKNAIVDWLEANPNNIWALNTTCANLVEEEKFLEAIPLLERSIRLHPRQRGSGSPYGMLARAHRELGQAEDELAVLEQWAAIEDAATKLYGRLMEIHAERENWEAVDRLAKRFFSANPLSPIGHRFMALTAQQTGNTAATIRPLKRLLLLDPADPVDLHFRLATALAGPSPLEAKRHVLQALEDAPRFRAAQKLLTRLAKPEPPAGEAKAQ
;
A
#
# COMPACT_ATOMS: atom_id res chain seq x y z
N MET A 1 59.75 70.59 11.30
CA MET A 1 58.45 70.38 10.55
C MET A 1 58.61 69.45 9.34
N VAL A 2 59.78 69.19 8.83
CA VAL A 2 60.01 68.36 7.61
C VAL A 2 60.02 66.84 7.92
N VAL A 3 60.44 66.41 9.14
CA VAL A 3 60.46 64.95 9.56
C VAL A 3 59.12 64.39 9.77
N GLY A 4 58.10 65.18 10.18
CA GLY A 4 56.70 64.71 10.42
C GLY A 4 55.89 64.46 9.12
N LEU A 5 56.21 65.14 8.03
CA LEU A 5 55.58 64.97 6.71
C LEU A 5 56.05 63.67 6.02
N LEU A 6 57.35 63.35 6.12
CA LEU A 6 57.92 62.11 5.56
C LEU A 6 57.42 60.89 6.24
N HIS A 7 57.11 60.93 7.54
CA HIS A 7 56.51 59.77 8.27
C HIS A 7 55.02 59.55 7.95
N ARG A 8 54.27 60.61 7.66
CA ARG A 8 52.89 60.52 7.21
C ARG A 8 52.75 60.02 5.77
N PHE A 9 53.67 60.41 4.87
CA PHE A 9 53.72 59.97 3.51
C PHE A 9 54.12 58.49 3.40
N SER A 10 55.09 58.02 4.18
CA SER A 10 55.49 56.62 4.29
C SER A 10 54.32 55.73 4.84
N ARG A 11 53.57 56.16 5.88
CA ARG A 11 52.41 55.44 6.35
C ARG A 11 51.25 55.44 5.36
N PHE A 12 51.07 56.48 4.57
CA PHE A 12 50.07 56.54 3.51
C PHE A 12 50.41 55.61 2.34
N CYS A 13 51.68 55.56 1.95
CA CYS A 13 52.18 54.63 0.90
C CYS A 13 52.10 53.14 1.41
N THR A 14 52.42 52.89 2.68
CA THR A 14 52.28 51.55 3.27
C THR A 14 50.80 51.15 3.45
N LEU A 15 49.93 52.09 3.78
CA LEU A 15 48.46 51.80 3.82
C LEU A 15 47.90 51.62 2.40
N LEU A 16 48.36 52.37 1.40
CA LEU A 16 47.96 52.18 0.03
C LEU A 16 48.53 50.87 -0.56
N ALA A 17 49.76 50.49 -0.24
CA ALA A 17 50.35 49.21 -0.60
C ALA A 17 49.67 48.03 0.14
N LEU A 18 49.27 48.19 1.42
CA LEU A 18 48.47 47.24 2.15
C LEU A 18 47.02 47.20 1.66
N LEU A 19 46.46 48.31 1.18
CA LEU A 19 45.13 48.34 0.54
C LEU A 19 45.20 47.72 -0.86
N CYS A 20 46.27 47.90 -1.59
CA CYS A 20 46.55 47.22 -2.86
C CYS A 20 46.91 45.73 -2.70
N LEU A 21 47.49 45.35 -1.57
CA LEU A 21 47.72 43.93 -1.18
C LEU A 21 46.47 43.29 -0.54
N ALA A 22 45.57 44.07 0.07
CA ALA A 22 44.29 43.65 0.55
C ALA A 22 43.21 43.61 -0.56
N LEU A 23 43.41 44.26 -1.68
CA LEU A 23 42.84 43.96 -2.98
C LEU A 23 43.62 42.78 -3.58
N GLY A 24 43.86 41.76 -2.74
CA GLY A 24 44.35 40.48 -3.18
C GLY A 24 43.55 40.05 -4.39
N GLN A 25 44.23 39.77 -5.48
CA GLN A 25 43.67 39.15 -6.65
C GLN A 25 42.70 38.05 -6.17
N ALA A 26 41.38 38.38 -6.14
CA ALA A 26 40.39 37.38 -6.01
C ALA A 26 40.70 36.40 -7.15
N ARG A 27 41.30 35.25 -6.82
CA ARG A 27 41.61 34.22 -7.81
C ARG A 27 40.32 33.98 -8.60
N ALA A 28 40.39 34.19 -9.91
CA ALA A 28 39.23 33.95 -10.75
C ALA A 28 38.72 32.53 -10.52
N VAL A 29 37.44 32.40 -10.20
CA VAL A 29 36.78 31.10 -9.94
C VAL A 29 36.93 30.28 -11.23
N THR A 30 37.46 29.06 -11.11
CA THR A 30 37.58 28.15 -12.26
C THR A 30 36.22 27.54 -12.60
N LEU A 31 36.02 27.07 -13.84
CA LEU A 31 34.80 26.39 -14.24
C LEU A 31 34.49 25.16 -13.36
N LYS A 32 35.53 24.45 -12.90
CA LYS A 32 35.38 23.33 -11.96
C LYS A 32 34.83 23.80 -10.61
N GLU A 33 35.37 24.86 -10.05
CA GLU A 33 34.88 25.46 -8.81
C GLU A 33 33.43 25.99 -8.96
N ALA A 34 33.09 26.61 -10.09
CA ALA A 34 31.74 27.08 -10.38
C ALA A 34 30.74 25.94 -10.52
N ARG A 35 31.13 24.81 -11.11
CA ARG A 35 30.32 23.57 -11.12
C ARG A 35 30.14 22.99 -9.73
N GLN A 36 31.15 23.10 -8.87
CA GLN A 36 31.02 22.68 -7.47
C GLN A 36 30.02 23.55 -6.70
N LEU A 37 30.07 24.89 -6.91
CA LEU A 37 29.09 25.82 -6.34
C LEU A 37 27.65 25.46 -6.78
N TYR A 38 27.47 25.08 -8.03
CA TYR A 38 26.19 24.59 -8.51
C TYR A 38 25.78 23.29 -7.83
N ALA A 39 26.67 22.32 -7.72
CA ALA A 39 26.42 21.03 -7.13
C ALA A 39 26.07 21.10 -5.63
N THR A 40 26.59 22.13 -4.92
CA THR A 40 26.31 22.36 -3.47
C THR A 40 25.18 23.37 -3.20
N GLY A 41 24.45 23.84 -4.24
CA GLY A 41 23.30 24.74 -4.06
C GLY A 41 23.67 26.23 -4.00
N GLU A 42 24.94 26.61 -4.12
CA GLU A 42 25.37 28.00 -4.13
C GLU A 42 25.11 28.71 -5.49
N TYR A 43 23.84 28.62 -5.94
CA TYR A 43 23.41 29.03 -7.29
C TYR A 43 23.75 30.48 -7.63
N ALA A 44 23.52 31.42 -6.69
CA ALA A 44 23.83 32.82 -6.89
C ALA A 44 25.32 33.04 -7.19
N LYS A 45 26.23 32.35 -6.48
CA LYS A 45 27.66 32.42 -6.72
C LYS A 45 28.05 31.76 -8.06
N ALA A 46 27.39 30.67 -8.43
CA ALA A 46 27.62 30.00 -9.71
C ALA A 46 27.19 30.90 -10.88
N ILE A 47 26.05 31.61 -10.77
CA ILE A 47 25.62 32.63 -11.74
C ILE A 47 26.70 33.75 -11.86
N GLN A 48 27.08 34.35 -10.72
CA GLN A 48 28.04 35.44 -10.69
C GLN A 48 29.39 35.02 -11.31
N ALA A 49 29.90 33.84 -10.97
CA ALA A 49 31.14 33.32 -11.54
C ALA A 49 31.03 33.10 -13.05
N SER A 50 29.92 32.55 -13.53
CA SER A 50 29.68 32.29 -14.93
C SER A 50 29.55 33.59 -15.74
N GLU A 51 28.83 34.58 -15.24
CA GLU A 51 28.66 35.89 -15.88
C GLU A 51 29.98 36.66 -15.94
N ALA A 52 30.79 36.62 -14.87
CA ALA A 52 32.11 37.23 -14.85
C ALA A 52 33.04 36.59 -15.88
N ALA A 53 33.10 35.28 -15.98
CA ALA A 53 33.90 34.56 -16.97
C ALA A 53 33.44 34.87 -18.41
N ILE A 54 32.15 34.94 -18.67
CA ILE A 54 31.57 35.28 -19.97
C ILE A 54 31.93 36.73 -20.34
N ALA A 55 31.84 37.67 -19.38
CA ALA A 55 32.22 39.09 -19.59
C ALA A 55 33.71 39.24 -19.83
N ALA A 56 34.55 38.39 -19.22
CA ALA A 56 35.98 38.33 -19.49
C ALA A 56 36.34 37.64 -20.83
N ASN A 57 35.35 37.27 -21.62
CA ASN A 57 35.51 36.52 -22.89
C ASN A 57 36.20 35.15 -22.75
N GLU A 58 36.03 34.48 -21.60
CA GLU A 58 36.47 33.10 -21.44
C GLU A 58 35.93 32.22 -22.57
N TYR A 59 36.84 31.52 -23.27
CA TYR A 59 36.51 30.77 -24.49
C TYR A 59 35.77 29.47 -24.22
N ASP A 60 35.91 28.88 -23.02
CA ASP A 60 35.28 27.62 -22.67
C ASP A 60 33.75 27.73 -22.69
N SER A 61 33.13 26.94 -23.58
CA SER A 61 31.68 26.89 -23.73
C SER A 61 30.96 26.42 -22.45
N GLY A 62 31.62 25.68 -21.56
CA GLY A 62 31.12 25.18 -20.32
C GLY A 62 30.57 26.28 -19.38
N TRP A 63 31.13 27.48 -19.41
CA TRP A 63 30.63 28.63 -18.66
C TRP A 63 29.20 29.02 -19.05
N ARG A 64 28.92 29.01 -20.34
CA ARG A 64 27.62 29.39 -20.87
C ARG A 64 26.58 28.31 -20.64
N LEU A 65 26.98 27.03 -20.76
CA LEU A 65 26.10 25.90 -20.45
C LEU A 65 25.79 25.82 -18.94
N LEU A 66 26.77 26.13 -18.09
CA LEU A 66 26.56 26.21 -16.65
C LEU A 66 25.57 27.32 -16.31
N LEU A 67 25.75 28.54 -16.82
CA LEU A 67 24.86 29.67 -16.60
C LEU A 67 23.42 29.32 -17.01
N LEU A 68 23.23 28.70 -18.19
CA LEU A 68 21.94 28.29 -18.67
C LEU A 68 21.29 27.23 -17.73
N ARG A 69 22.07 26.27 -17.28
CA ARG A 69 21.62 25.23 -16.33
C ARG A 69 21.21 25.85 -15.01
N VAL A 70 21.98 26.76 -14.44
CA VAL A 70 21.65 27.42 -13.17
C VAL A 70 20.37 28.24 -13.30
N ARG A 71 20.22 29.02 -14.36
CA ARG A 71 19.00 29.83 -14.63
C ARG A 71 17.74 28.96 -14.75
N LEU A 72 17.85 27.79 -15.36
CA LEU A 72 16.75 26.81 -15.42
C LEU A 72 16.43 26.29 -14.02
N THR A 73 17.43 25.97 -13.21
CA THR A 73 17.25 25.48 -11.83
C THR A 73 16.62 26.56 -10.95
N THR A 74 17.01 27.82 -11.08
CA THR A 74 16.48 28.94 -10.28
C THR A 74 15.18 29.53 -10.82
N GLY A 75 14.67 29.02 -11.97
CA GLY A 75 13.39 29.45 -12.54
C GLY A 75 13.43 30.78 -13.29
N GLU A 76 14.61 31.24 -13.69
CA GLU A 76 14.81 32.41 -14.59
C GLU A 76 14.49 32.01 -16.03
N TYR A 77 13.27 31.50 -16.28
CA TYR A 77 12.91 30.89 -17.55
C TYR A 77 12.93 31.85 -18.75
N PRO A 78 12.45 33.10 -18.68
CA PRO A 78 12.53 34.06 -19.77
C PRO A 78 14.00 34.38 -20.15
N GLU A 79 14.84 34.58 -19.15
CA GLU A 79 16.26 34.86 -19.30
C GLU A 79 16.99 33.66 -19.90
N ALA A 80 16.69 32.46 -19.43
CA ALA A 80 17.22 31.22 -19.99
C ALA A 80 16.85 31.05 -21.46
N ARG A 81 15.58 31.33 -21.84
CA ARG A 81 15.12 31.28 -23.22
C ARG A 81 15.83 32.30 -24.10
N GLN A 82 15.92 33.54 -23.63
CA GLN A 82 16.61 34.59 -24.37
C GLN A 82 18.09 34.22 -24.62
N PHE A 83 18.75 33.74 -23.57
CA PHE A 83 20.16 33.32 -23.63
C PHE A 83 20.35 32.11 -24.55
N ALA A 84 19.49 31.11 -24.48
CA ALA A 84 19.49 29.97 -25.41
C ALA A 84 19.35 30.42 -26.87
N THR A 85 18.44 31.39 -27.16
CA THR A 85 18.21 31.95 -28.48
C THR A 85 19.44 32.67 -29.00
N GLU A 86 20.20 33.36 -28.13
CA GLU A 86 21.46 34.02 -28.51
C GLU A 86 22.55 32.99 -28.80
N LEU A 87 22.74 32.00 -27.93
CA LEU A 87 23.74 30.95 -28.12
C LEU A 87 23.48 30.12 -29.40
N LEU A 88 22.22 29.92 -29.76
CA LEU A 88 21.87 29.21 -30.99
C LEU A 88 22.36 29.87 -32.28
N LYS A 89 22.74 31.17 -32.26
CA LYS A 89 23.34 31.84 -33.41
C LYS A 89 24.76 31.37 -33.69
N ASP A 90 25.46 30.87 -32.66
CA ASP A 90 26.84 30.37 -32.79
C ASP A 90 26.83 28.88 -33.17
N TYR A 91 27.58 28.53 -34.22
CA TYR A 91 27.65 27.15 -34.73
C TYR A 91 28.16 26.12 -33.73
N ARG A 92 29.01 26.52 -32.77
CA ARG A 92 29.57 25.64 -31.73
C ARG A 92 28.48 24.99 -30.89
N TYR A 93 27.43 25.74 -30.59
CA TYR A 93 26.30 25.22 -29.78
C TYR A 93 25.27 24.46 -30.62
N ARG A 94 25.14 24.83 -31.94
CA ARG A 94 24.25 24.09 -32.87
C ARG A 94 24.70 22.66 -33.16
N SER A 95 25.98 22.36 -32.93
CA SER A 95 26.59 21.03 -33.11
C SER A 95 26.86 20.31 -31.78
N ASN A 96 26.41 20.87 -30.66
CA ASN A 96 26.60 20.30 -29.33
C ASN A 96 25.27 19.76 -28.78
N ALA A 97 25.17 18.43 -28.56
CA ALA A 97 23.94 17.78 -28.12
C ALA A 97 23.49 18.21 -26.72
N GLU A 98 24.42 18.48 -25.80
CA GLU A 98 24.11 18.98 -24.45
C GLU A 98 23.53 20.41 -24.53
N ALA A 99 24.15 21.28 -25.32
CA ALA A 99 23.65 22.65 -25.55
C ALA A 99 22.21 22.64 -26.10
N LEU A 100 21.97 21.85 -27.14
CA LEU A 100 20.64 21.72 -27.75
C LEU A 100 19.62 21.15 -26.78
N TRP A 101 20.02 20.23 -25.90
CA TRP A 101 19.14 19.70 -24.84
C TRP A 101 18.79 20.81 -23.84
N LEU A 102 19.76 21.60 -23.37
CA LEU A 102 19.48 22.74 -22.48
C LEU A 102 18.60 23.81 -23.19
N PHE A 103 18.77 24.02 -24.48
CA PHE A 103 17.89 24.92 -25.26
C PHE A 103 16.46 24.36 -25.32
N HIS A 104 16.30 23.04 -25.56
CA HIS A 104 15.02 22.39 -25.50
C HIS A 104 14.33 22.70 -24.16
N LEU A 105 15.01 22.48 -23.03
CA LEU A 105 14.45 22.74 -21.69
C LEU A 105 14.08 24.21 -21.49
N ALA A 106 14.91 25.14 -22.00
CA ALA A 106 14.65 26.58 -21.90
C ALA A 106 13.40 27.01 -22.69
N TYR A 107 13.23 26.48 -23.91
CA TYR A 107 12.03 26.73 -24.70
C TYR A 107 10.78 26.06 -24.10
N GLU A 108 10.91 24.82 -23.64
CA GLU A 108 9.80 24.07 -23.04
C GLU A 108 9.30 24.76 -21.77
N ALA A 109 10.19 25.19 -20.88
CA ALA A 109 9.82 25.90 -19.65
C ALA A 109 9.03 27.20 -19.91
N ASN A 110 9.19 27.80 -21.10
CA ASN A 110 8.44 28.97 -21.54
C ASN A 110 7.22 28.64 -22.42
N GLY A 111 6.88 27.35 -22.61
CA GLY A 111 5.74 26.93 -23.44
C GLY A 111 5.96 27.08 -24.94
N ASP A 112 7.18 27.28 -25.38
CA ASP A 112 7.53 27.37 -26.80
C ASP A 112 7.76 25.98 -27.40
N ALA A 113 6.66 25.24 -27.56
CA ALA A 113 6.69 23.83 -27.98
C ALA A 113 7.32 23.64 -29.37
N ALA A 114 7.18 24.63 -30.28
CA ALA A 114 7.74 24.55 -31.62
C ALA A 114 9.27 24.57 -31.60
N GLN A 115 9.87 25.52 -30.90
CA GLN A 115 11.32 25.63 -30.76
C GLN A 115 11.89 24.45 -29.93
N ALA A 116 11.17 24.07 -28.83
CA ALA A 116 11.56 22.93 -28.03
C ALA A 116 11.60 21.63 -28.87
N GLY A 117 10.58 21.37 -29.67
CA GLY A 117 10.52 20.22 -30.57
C GLY A 117 11.59 20.26 -31.67
N GLN A 118 11.91 21.44 -32.21
CA GLN A 118 12.98 21.60 -33.18
C GLN A 118 14.33 21.20 -32.62
N MET A 119 14.64 21.58 -31.36
CA MET A 119 15.90 21.16 -30.72
C MET A 119 16.01 19.64 -30.61
N LEU A 120 14.94 18.94 -30.22
CA LEU A 120 14.95 17.46 -30.17
C LEU A 120 15.21 16.87 -31.57
N GLN A 121 14.57 17.41 -32.61
CA GLN A 121 14.76 16.94 -33.98
C GLN A 121 16.23 17.08 -34.42
N VAL A 122 16.86 18.22 -34.10
CA VAL A 122 18.29 18.45 -34.44
C VAL A 122 19.20 17.46 -33.68
N ILE A 123 18.94 17.18 -32.39
CA ILE A 123 19.71 16.19 -31.64
C ILE A 123 19.57 14.81 -32.29
N MET A 124 18.35 14.41 -32.63
CA MET A 124 18.09 13.09 -33.25
C MET A 124 18.76 12.95 -34.65
N GLN A 125 18.89 14.05 -35.40
CA GLN A 125 19.57 14.03 -36.68
C GLN A 125 21.06 13.66 -36.58
N PHE A 126 21.69 13.81 -35.42
CA PHE A 126 23.08 13.36 -35.22
C PHE A 126 23.24 11.84 -35.43
N LEU A 127 22.20 11.04 -35.22
CA LEU A 127 22.23 9.62 -35.56
C LEU A 127 22.44 9.32 -37.06
N ASN A 128 21.93 10.20 -37.95
CA ASN A 128 21.93 9.99 -39.39
C ASN A 128 23.19 10.52 -40.08
N GLY A 129 23.98 11.35 -39.37
CA GLY A 129 25.07 12.12 -39.99
C GLY A 129 26.49 11.58 -39.84
N GLN A 130 26.72 10.57 -39.00
CA GLN A 130 28.06 10.08 -38.68
C GLN A 130 28.14 8.55 -38.62
N ARG A 131 29.03 7.99 -39.43
CA ARG A 131 29.48 6.61 -39.28
C ARG A 131 30.31 6.53 -38.00
N GLY A 132 29.69 6.00 -36.93
CA GLY A 132 30.35 5.69 -35.67
C GLY A 132 30.48 6.89 -34.73
N ILE A 133 29.36 7.36 -34.15
CA ILE A 133 29.40 8.27 -33.00
C ILE A 133 30.12 7.55 -31.85
N SER A 134 31.33 8.05 -31.49
CA SER A 134 32.13 7.53 -30.37
C SER A 134 32.05 8.43 -29.13
N ASP A 135 31.49 9.63 -29.28
CA ASP A 135 31.32 10.56 -28.16
C ASP A 135 30.17 10.16 -27.27
N GLU A 136 30.51 9.71 -26.06
CA GLU A 136 29.58 9.20 -25.05
C GLU A 136 28.50 10.21 -24.67
N ASN A 137 28.91 11.49 -24.51
CA ASN A 137 28.00 12.57 -24.13
C ASN A 137 26.93 12.78 -25.20
N THR A 138 27.34 12.80 -26.48
CA THR A 138 26.38 12.89 -27.60
C THR A 138 25.41 11.74 -27.64
N LEU A 139 25.83 10.47 -27.39
CA LEU A 139 24.95 9.31 -27.33
C LEU A 139 23.89 9.44 -26.21
N ILE A 140 24.29 9.93 -25.04
CA ILE A 140 23.39 10.13 -23.91
C ILE A 140 22.28 11.15 -24.26
N PHE A 141 22.65 12.31 -24.81
CA PHE A 141 21.66 13.35 -25.16
C PHE A 141 20.78 12.96 -26.35
N ILE A 142 21.28 12.17 -27.31
CA ILE A 142 20.44 11.53 -28.33
C ILE A 142 19.39 10.63 -27.68
N GLY A 143 19.80 9.78 -26.71
CA GLY A 143 18.88 8.93 -25.97
C GLY A 143 17.81 9.73 -25.23
N ARG A 144 18.20 10.81 -24.52
CA ARG A 144 17.26 11.73 -23.88
C ARG A 144 16.25 12.33 -24.88
N ALA A 145 16.73 12.76 -26.07
CA ALA A 145 15.86 13.34 -27.10
C ALA A 145 14.88 12.33 -27.69
N LEU A 146 15.33 11.10 -27.96
CA LEU A 146 14.46 10.02 -28.46
C LEU A 146 13.37 9.64 -27.44
N LEU A 147 13.72 9.54 -26.15
CA LEU A 147 12.76 9.27 -25.08
C LEU A 147 11.75 10.41 -24.93
N LYS A 148 12.22 11.66 -24.93
CA LYS A 148 11.36 12.84 -24.78
C LYS A 148 10.39 13.03 -25.94
N ALA A 149 10.85 12.73 -27.16
CA ALA A 149 10.04 12.79 -28.39
C ALA A 149 9.16 11.53 -28.58
N ALA A 150 9.26 10.52 -27.72
CA ALA A 150 8.63 9.20 -27.88
C ALA A 150 8.87 8.61 -29.30
N ALA A 151 10.07 8.83 -29.84
CA ALA A 151 10.39 8.48 -31.21
C ALA A 151 10.86 7.02 -31.40
N THR A 152 11.19 6.34 -30.31
CA THR A 152 11.74 4.97 -30.31
C THR A 152 11.33 4.27 -29.01
N ASP A 153 11.19 2.96 -29.07
CA ASP A 153 10.97 2.12 -27.88
C ASP A 153 12.02 2.41 -26.81
N PRO A 154 11.62 2.80 -25.57
CA PRO A 154 12.52 3.12 -24.49
C PRO A 154 13.52 2.02 -24.15
N LYS A 155 13.13 0.74 -24.29
CA LYS A 155 14.03 -0.38 -24.11
C LYS A 155 15.17 -0.39 -25.12
N GLN A 156 14.87 -0.11 -26.39
CA GLN A 156 15.89 0.00 -27.43
C GLN A 156 16.81 1.20 -27.20
N VAL A 157 16.29 2.32 -26.71
CA VAL A 157 17.13 3.48 -26.35
C VAL A 157 18.12 3.08 -25.26
N LYS A 158 17.65 2.40 -24.21
CA LYS A 158 18.52 1.90 -23.14
C LYS A 158 19.61 0.98 -23.68
N GLU A 159 19.23 -0.07 -24.41
CA GLU A 159 20.13 -1.13 -24.86
C GLU A 159 21.17 -0.60 -25.88
N ASN A 160 20.74 0.24 -26.82
CA ASN A 160 21.58 0.66 -27.95
C ASN A 160 22.40 1.93 -27.65
N LEU A 161 22.00 2.76 -26.68
CA LEU A 161 22.67 4.01 -26.38
C LEU A 161 23.26 4.02 -24.96
N PHE A 162 22.44 3.86 -23.92
CA PHE A 162 22.93 3.98 -22.54
C PHE A 162 23.80 2.81 -22.12
N ASP A 163 23.37 1.57 -22.38
CA ASP A 163 24.17 0.37 -22.09
C ASP A 163 25.45 0.31 -22.92
N ARG A 164 25.43 0.89 -24.13
CA ARG A 164 26.65 1.02 -24.95
C ARG A 164 27.69 1.93 -24.27
N VAL A 165 27.26 3.07 -23.72
CA VAL A 165 28.15 3.97 -22.95
C VAL A 165 28.63 3.26 -21.68
N LEU A 166 27.73 2.59 -20.94
CA LEU A 166 28.10 1.89 -19.70
C LEU A 166 28.96 0.65 -19.90
N LYS A 167 29.04 0.11 -21.14
CA LYS A 167 30.01 -0.94 -21.50
C LYS A 167 31.42 -0.38 -21.70
N SER A 168 31.55 0.81 -22.28
CA SER A 168 32.86 1.48 -22.50
C SER A 168 33.33 2.20 -21.22
N SER A 169 32.42 2.86 -20.53
CA SER A 169 32.68 3.65 -19.32
C SER A 169 31.66 3.28 -18.22
N PRO A 170 31.94 2.20 -17.46
CA PRO A 170 31.00 1.65 -16.50
C PRO A 170 30.59 2.59 -15.35
N ASP A 171 31.40 3.59 -15.10
CA ASP A 171 31.23 4.63 -14.08
C ASP A 171 30.77 5.98 -14.64
N ASN A 172 30.40 6.05 -15.93
CA ASN A 172 29.94 7.30 -16.52
C ASN A 172 28.70 7.82 -15.79
N ARG A 173 28.86 8.97 -15.09
CA ARG A 173 27.83 9.57 -14.23
C ARG A 173 26.52 9.85 -14.97
N GLU A 174 26.61 10.48 -16.14
CA GLU A 174 25.42 10.86 -16.92
C GLU A 174 24.68 9.63 -17.46
N ALA A 175 25.40 8.60 -17.92
CA ALA A 175 24.79 7.36 -18.38
C ALA A 175 24.08 6.60 -17.25
N LEU A 176 24.67 6.57 -16.04
CA LEU A 176 24.03 6.01 -14.86
C LEU A 176 22.78 6.81 -14.47
N LEU A 177 22.86 8.14 -14.46
CA LEU A 177 21.73 9.02 -14.16
C LEU A 177 20.56 8.78 -15.11
N VAL A 178 20.80 8.86 -16.45
CA VAL A 178 19.71 8.69 -17.43
C VAL A 178 19.12 7.27 -17.43
N THR A 179 19.92 6.25 -17.13
CA THR A 179 19.44 4.88 -16.99
C THR A 179 18.51 4.73 -15.78
N GLY A 180 18.92 5.30 -14.65
CA GLY A 180 18.09 5.32 -13.44
C GLY A 180 16.82 6.14 -13.61
N GLU A 181 16.90 7.33 -14.22
CA GLU A 181 15.75 8.17 -14.55
C GLU A 181 14.74 7.45 -15.47
N LEU A 182 15.24 6.73 -16.47
CA LEU A 182 14.39 5.92 -17.35
C LEU A 182 13.69 4.81 -16.56
N ALA A 183 14.42 4.09 -15.72
CA ALA A 183 13.85 3.04 -14.89
C ALA A 183 12.75 3.58 -13.95
N LEU A 184 12.98 4.74 -13.31
CA LEU A 184 11.97 5.45 -12.51
C LEU A 184 10.74 5.82 -13.34
N ALA A 185 10.94 6.38 -14.54
CA ALA A 185 9.85 6.76 -15.43
C ALA A 185 9.01 5.56 -15.90
N LYS A 186 9.61 4.36 -15.98
CA LYS A 186 8.93 3.10 -16.34
C LYS A 186 8.44 2.28 -15.12
N ARG A 187 8.62 2.81 -13.91
CA ARG A 187 8.26 2.15 -12.66
C ARG A 187 9.01 0.83 -12.42
N ASP A 188 10.17 0.68 -13.05
CA ASP A 188 11.10 -0.40 -12.79
C ASP A 188 12.01 -0.02 -11.60
N PHE A 189 11.42 0.03 -10.41
CA PHE A 189 12.09 0.50 -9.19
C PHE A 189 13.28 -0.38 -8.80
N LYS A 190 13.24 -1.67 -9.15
CA LYS A 190 14.35 -2.59 -8.92
C LYS A 190 15.57 -2.18 -9.73
N LEU A 191 15.39 -1.95 -11.02
CA LEU A 191 16.48 -1.48 -11.89
C LEU A 191 16.96 -0.08 -11.48
N ALA A 192 16.03 0.81 -11.12
CA ALA A 192 16.37 2.15 -10.64
C ALA A 192 17.25 2.09 -9.37
N GLY A 193 16.83 1.33 -8.35
CA GLY A 193 17.59 1.15 -7.11
C GLY A 193 18.97 0.58 -7.35
N GLN A 194 19.10 -0.50 -8.15
CA GLN A 194 20.39 -1.09 -8.51
C GLN A 194 21.31 -0.09 -9.25
N THR A 195 20.75 0.69 -10.19
CA THR A 195 21.52 1.65 -10.98
C THR A 195 22.03 2.80 -10.13
N PHE A 196 21.16 3.39 -9.28
CA PHE A 196 21.55 4.49 -8.41
C PHE A 196 22.47 4.04 -7.27
N THR A 197 22.28 2.85 -6.69
CA THR A 197 23.21 2.29 -5.69
C THR A 197 24.61 2.13 -6.29
N ARG A 198 24.72 1.61 -7.53
CA ARG A 198 25.99 1.56 -8.24
C ARG A 198 26.57 2.95 -8.46
N ALA A 199 25.74 3.93 -8.86
CA ALA A 199 26.17 5.28 -9.16
C ALA A 199 26.74 5.99 -7.93
N ILE A 200 26.10 5.94 -6.78
CA ILE A 200 26.58 6.55 -5.53
C ILE A 200 27.85 5.88 -5.00
N GLY A 201 28.11 4.62 -5.34
CA GLY A 201 29.39 3.97 -5.05
C GLY A 201 30.59 4.67 -5.70
N HIS A 202 30.39 5.37 -6.82
CA HIS A 202 31.40 6.17 -7.50
C HIS A 202 31.29 7.67 -7.18
N TYR A 203 30.08 8.15 -6.89
CA TYR A 203 29.74 9.57 -6.67
C TYR A 203 28.92 9.75 -5.38
N PRO A 204 29.50 9.52 -4.20
CA PRO A 204 28.77 9.49 -2.93
C PRO A 204 28.14 10.83 -2.53
N ASP A 205 28.72 11.95 -3.01
CA ASP A 205 28.28 13.31 -2.70
C ASP A 205 27.51 13.94 -3.87
N ASP A 206 26.79 13.14 -4.68
CA ASP A 206 26.03 13.63 -5.82
C ASP A 206 24.53 13.67 -5.48
N ALA A 207 23.99 14.88 -5.31
CA ALA A 207 22.60 15.08 -4.89
C ALA A 207 21.57 14.55 -5.90
N ASP A 208 21.85 14.59 -7.21
CA ASP A 208 20.93 14.02 -8.23
C ASP A 208 20.81 12.50 -8.12
N LEU A 209 21.96 11.82 -7.95
CA LEU A 209 22.02 10.36 -7.84
C LEU A 209 21.42 9.86 -6.51
N LEU A 210 21.72 10.55 -5.42
CA LEU A 210 21.14 10.28 -4.10
C LEU A 210 19.61 10.49 -4.12
N TYR A 211 19.14 11.58 -4.73
CA TYR A 211 17.71 11.80 -4.96
C TYR A 211 17.09 10.69 -5.79
N GLY A 212 17.76 10.26 -6.86
CA GLY A 212 17.30 9.16 -7.70
C GLY A 212 17.09 7.86 -6.90
N LEU A 213 18.03 7.54 -6.00
CA LEU A 213 17.92 6.39 -5.10
C LEU A 213 16.78 6.56 -4.11
N ALA A 214 16.70 7.73 -3.45
CA ALA A 214 15.60 8.03 -2.52
C ALA A 214 14.23 7.89 -3.20
N LYS A 215 14.11 8.38 -4.44
CA LYS A 215 12.86 8.28 -5.21
C LYS A 215 12.50 6.84 -5.60
N ALA A 216 13.50 6.01 -5.91
CA ALA A 216 13.27 4.58 -6.16
C ALA A 216 12.75 3.86 -4.91
N TYR A 217 13.31 4.17 -3.75
CA TYR A 217 12.85 3.61 -2.48
C TYR A 217 11.51 4.16 -2.01
N ALA A 218 11.20 5.43 -2.26
CA ALA A 218 9.91 6.01 -1.91
C ALA A 218 8.71 5.21 -2.45
N GLU A 219 8.87 4.55 -3.59
CA GLU A 219 7.82 3.78 -4.27
C GLU A 219 7.94 2.26 -4.06
N SER A 220 9.11 1.75 -3.60
CA SER A 220 9.36 0.31 -3.45
C SER A 220 9.57 -0.14 -2.01
N ASP A 221 10.29 0.63 -1.22
CA ASP A 221 10.59 0.38 0.20
C ASP A 221 10.81 1.71 0.93
N PRO A 222 9.73 2.40 1.35
CA PRO A 222 9.81 3.73 1.97
C PRO A 222 10.73 3.80 3.20
N SER A 223 10.99 2.67 3.88
CA SER A 223 11.88 2.65 5.04
C SER A 223 13.34 2.96 4.69
N GLN A 224 13.76 2.71 3.45
CA GLN A 224 15.11 2.97 2.95
C GLN A 224 15.26 4.35 2.28
N MET A 225 14.17 5.10 2.14
CA MET A 225 14.18 6.40 1.45
C MET A 225 14.91 7.50 2.24
N GLU A 226 14.82 7.47 3.56
CA GLU A 226 15.18 8.61 4.42
C GLU A 226 16.67 8.93 4.37
N GLU A 227 17.52 7.91 4.44
CA GLU A 227 18.98 8.08 4.47
C GLU A 227 19.54 8.73 3.18
N PRO A 228 19.28 8.21 1.95
CA PRO A 228 19.76 8.86 0.75
C PRO A 228 19.12 10.24 0.51
N LEU A 229 17.88 10.47 0.91
CA LEU A 229 17.22 11.77 0.81
C LEU A 229 17.88 12.80 1.73
N HIS A 230 18.17 12.43 2.97
CA HIS A 230 18.87 13.28 3.93
C HIS A 230 20.29 13.63 3.44
N THR A 231 21.02 12.64 2.92
CA THR A 231 22.36 12.85 2.36
C THR A 231 22.33 13.77 1.15
N ALA A 232 21.34 13.65 0.26
CA ALA A 232 21.16 14.55 -0.88
C ALA A 232 20.97 16.00 -0.43
N MET A 233 20.11 16.23 0.59
CA MET A 233 19.85 17.57 1.13
C MET A 233 21.01 18.11 1.98
N PHE A 234 21.81 17.25 2.60
CA PHE A 234 23.03 17.66 3.27
C PHE A 234 24.08 18.14 2.27
N THR A 235 24.25 17.43 1.16
CA THR A 235 25.17 17.79 0.06
C THR A 235 24.74 19.07 -0.65
N ASN A 236 23.43 19.21 -0.92
CA ASN A 236 22.85 20.39 -1.57
C ASN A 236 21.53 20.76 -0.85
N PRO A 237 21.58 21.69 0.12
CA PRO A 237 20.38 22.12 0.86
C PRO A 237 19.31 22.78 -0.01
N ASP A 238 19.69 23.30 -1.17
CA ASP A 238 18.80 23.94 -2.15
C ASP A 238 18.43 23.01 -3.32
N HIS A 239 18.61 21.69 -3.16
CA HIS A 239 18.26 20.72 -4.19
C HIS A 239 16.75 20.57 -4.31
N VAL A 240 16.14 21.29 -5.26
CA VAL A 240 14.69 21.36 -5.46
C VAL A 240 14.03 19.99 -5.59
N PRO A 241 14.57 18.99 -6.35
CA PRO A 241 13.96 17.66 -6.42
C PRO A 241 13.89 16.94 -5.07
N SER A 242 14.95 17.02 -4.25
CA SER A 242 14.96 16.40 -2.90
C SER A 242 14.00 17.09 -1.95
N LEU A 243 13.97 18.42 -1.94
CA LEU A 243 13.02 19.20 -1.15
C LEU A 243 11.57 18.89 -1.55
N LEU A 244 11.29 18.74 -2.84
CA LEU A 244 9.95 18.40 -3.31
C LEU A 244 9.55 16.98 -2.90
N LEU A 245 10.46 16.01 -2.97
CA LEU A 245 10.19 14.64 -2.49
C LEU A 245 9.90 14.64 -0.99
N GLN A 246 10.65 15.41 -0.19
CA GLN A 246 10.38 15.58 1.22
C GLN A 246 9.01 16.23 1.47
N ALA A 247 8.65 17.27 0.67
CA ALA A 247 7.33 17.90 0.78
C ALA A 247 6.19 16.91 0.46
N HIS A 248 6.37 16.04 -0.54
CA HIS A 248 5.43 14.95 -0.84
C HIS A 248 5.31 13.98 0.32
N ASN A 249 6.40 13.60 0.96
CA ASN A 249 6.40 12.68 2.11
C ASN A 249 5.66 13.30 3.30
N GLN A 250 5.95 14.58 3.62
CA GLN A 250 5.21 15.30 4.67
C GLN A 250 3.72 15.46 4.36
N ALA A 251 3.36 15.68 3.09
CA ALA A 251 1.97 15.73 2.65
C ALA A 251 1.27 14.37 2.80
N ASP A 252 1.97 13.27 2.55
CA ASP A 252 1.43 11.91 2.74
C ASP A 252 1.22 11.61 4.23
N ALA A 253 2.13 12.09 5.07
CA ALA A 253 2.02 12.07 6.53
C ALA A 253 0.97 13.04 7.12
N GLU A 254 0.21 13.72 6.27
CA GLU A 254 -0.78 14.75 6.66
C GLU A 254 -0.17 15.96 7.42
N GLN A 255 1.16 16.08 7.39
CA GLN A 255 1.88 17.22 7.96
C GLN A 255 1.87 18.42 6.98
N TYR A 256 0.68 18.90 6.67
CA TYR A 256 0.45 19.90 5.60
C TYR A 256 1.18 21.22 5.85
N ASP A 257 1.30 21.65 7.10
CA ASP A 257 2.01 22.90 7.43
C ASP A 257 3.51 22.76 7.25
N THR A 258 4.08 21.62 7.59
CA THR A 258 5.49 21.27 7.33
C THR A 258 5.75 21.20 5.81
N ALA A 259 4.89 20.50 5.06
CA ALA A 259 4.97 20.45 3.60
C ALA A 259 4.92 21.86 2.98
N ASN A 260 4.01 22.73 3.44
CA ASN A 260 3.95 24.12 3.00
C ASN A 260 5.20 24.94 3.37
N GLY A 261 5.83 24.67 4.51
CA GLY A 261 7.11 25.25 4.90
C GLY A 261 8.22 24.92 3.92
N ILE A 262 8.30 23.66 3.51
CA ILE A 262 9.28 23.18 2.51
C ILE A 262 8.99 23.80 1.13
N LEU A 263 7.72 23.83 0.70
CA LEU A 263 7.33 24.49 -0.55
C LEU A 263 7.72 25.97 -0.58
N LYS A 264 7.58 26.70 0.53
CA LYS A 264 8.06 28.09 0.65
C LYS A 264 9.59 28.19 0.48
N ALA A 265 10.35 27.21 0.97
CA ALA A 265 11.80 27.16 0.74
C ALA A 265 12.10 26.93 -0.76
N ILE A 266 11.42 26.01 -1.40
CA ILE A 266 11.56 25.79 -2.86
C ILE A 266 11.25 27.06 -3.65
N PHE A 267 10.19 27.79 -3.31
CA PHE A 267 9.81 29.03 -4.02
C PHE A 267 10.81 30.19 -3.83
N LYS A 268 11.66 30.17 -2.81
CA LYS A 268 12.80 31.10 -2.70
C LYS A 268 13.88 30.77 -3.70
N ILE A 269 14.08 29.49 -4.02
CA ILE A 269 15.06 29.01 -4.97
C ILE A 269 14.53 29.16 -6.40
N ASN A 270 13.34 28.60 -6.64
CA ASN A 270 12.65 28.60 -7.92
C ASN A 270 11.16 28.98 -7.74
N PRO A 271 10.83 30.28 -7.84
CA PRO A 271 9.45 30.76 -7.65
C PRO A 271 8.48 30.31 -8.74
N ASN A 272 8.98 29.71 -9.81
CA ASN A 272 8.23 29.29 -10.99
C ASN A 272 8.19 27.76 -11.17
N HIS A 273 8.61 26.99 -10.15
CA HIS A 273 8.67 25.53 -10.25
C HIS A 273 7.29 24.88 -10.34
N ALA A 274 6.94 24.42 -11.54
CA ALA A 274 5.58 23.96 -11.88
C ALA A 274 5.08 22.80 -10.99
N ALA A 275 5.93 21.79 -10.72
CA ALA A 275 5.56 20.64 -9.90
C ALA A 275 5.31 21.01 -8.42
N SER A 276 6.08 21.98 -7.88
CA SER A 276 5.86 22.48 -6.51
C SER A 276 4.56 23.25 -6.40
N TRP A 277 4.21 24.07 -7.39
CA TRP A 277 2.90 24.73 -7.45
C TRP A 277 1.75 23.73 -7.61
N ALA A 278 1.98 22.64 -8.37
CA ALA A 278 1.00 21.55 -8.47
C ALA A 278 0.78 20.86 -7.12
N LEU A 279 1.83 20.53 -6.37
CA LEU A 279 1.69 19.98 -5.03
C LEU A 279 0.95 20.95 -4.11
N GLN A 280 1.29 22.25 -4.14
CA GLN A 280 0.59 23.24 -3.33
C GLN A 280 -0.90 23.34 -3.69
N ALA A 281 -1.25 23.27 -4.98
CA ALA A 281 -2.64 23.24 -5.42
C ALA A 281 -3.38 21.99 -4.90
N ALA A 282 -2.75 20.82 -4.95
CA ALA A 282 -3.31 19.59 -4.41
C ALA A 282 -3.54 19.70 -2.88
N LEU A 283 -2.57 20.26 -2.13
CA LEU A 283 -2.72 20.45 -0.69
C LEU A 283 -3.88 21.40 -0.36
N HIS A 284 -4.06 22.48 -1.11
CA HIS A 284 -5.21 23.36 -0.94
C HIS A 284 -6.54 22.67 -1.29
N THR A 285 -6.55 21.78 -2.28
CA THR A 285 -7.74 20.96 -2.60
C THR A 285 -8.10 20.04 -1.44
N VAL A 286 -7.10 19.29 -0.92
CA VAL A 286 -7.28 18.40 0.24
C VAL A 286 -7.77 19.18 1.46
N ARG A 287 -7.32 20.44 1.62
CA ARG A 287 -7.74 21.34 2.70
C ARG A 287 -9.07 22.06 2.43
N ASN A 288 -9.80 21.69 1.38
CA ASN A 288 -11.05 22.34 0.99
C ASN A 288 -10.93 23.86 0.80
N GLU A 289 -9.82 24.32 0.21
CA GLU A 289 -9.50 25.72 -0.06
C GLU A 289 -9.49 26.00 -1.59
N PRO A 290 -10.64 25.97 -2.28
CA PRO A 290 -10.70 25.92 -3.75
C PRO A 290 -10.09 27.16 -4.44
N ASP A 291 -10.25 28.35 -3.87
CA ASP A 291 -9.68 29.58 -4.46
C ASP A 291 -8.14 29.58 -4.40
N LYS A 292 -7.57 29.11 -3.29
CA LYS A 292 -6.12 28.97 -3.17
C LYS A 292 -5.59 27.87 -4.08
N ALA A 293 -6.29 26.75 -4.22
CA ALA A 293 -5.95 25.68 -5.16
C ALA A 293 -5.92 26.20 -6.60
N LYS A 294 -6.93 26.95 -7.02
CA LYS A 294 -6.99 27.58 -8.34
C LYS A 294 -5.83 28.57 -8.56
N SER A 295 -5.51 29.39 -7.56
CA SER A 295 -4.41 30.34 -7.63
C SER A 295 -3.04 29.64 -7.75
N ALA A 296 -2.80 28.59 -6.95
CA ALA A 296 -1.59 27.81 -7.01
C ALA A 296 -1.42 27.09 -8.37
N ARG A 297 -2.50 26.46 -8.88
CA ARG A 297 -2.49 25.90 -10.23
C ARG A 297 -2.16 26.94 -11.30
N ALA A 298 -2.75 28.13 -11.23
CA ALA A 298 -2.47 29.21 -12.15
C ALA A 298 -0.99 29.66 -12.12
N SER A 299 -0.37 29.67 -10.92
CA SER A 299 1.06 29.94 -10.75
C SER A 299 1.92 28.88 -11.43
N GLY A 300 1.58 27.59 -11.34
CA GLY A 300 2.28 26.50 -12.04
C GLY A 300 2.18 26.61 -13.58
N LEU A 301 1.09 27.20 -14.09
CA LEU A 301 0.86 27.44 -15.52
C LEU A 301 1.35 28.82 -16.01
N LYS A 302 2.09 29.58 -15.21
CA LYS A 302 2.45 30.98 -15.51
C LYS A 302 3.16 31.14 -16.86
N TYR A 303 4.20 30.38 -17.12
CA TYR A 303 5.00 30.50 -18.34
C TYR A 303 4.58 29.50 -19.43
N TRP A 304 4.04 28.36 -19.06
CA TRP A 304 3.51 27.37 -19.99
C TRP A 304 2.02 27.08 -19.66
N LYS A 305 1.12 27.80 -20.37
CA LYS A 305 -0.33 27.79 -20.10
C LYS A 305 -1.01 26.45 -20.27
N THR A 306 -0.43 25.57 -21.08
CA THR A 306 -0.93 24.22 -21.37
C THR A 306 0.05 23.14 -20.90
N ASN A 307 0.75 23.38 -19.79
CA ASN A 307 1.67 22.41 -19.21
C ASN A 307 0.90 21.22 -18.63
N PRO A 308 0.94 20.02 -19.25
CA PRO A 308 0.19 18.86 -18.76
C PRO A 308 0.71 18.35 -17.42
N LEU A 309 1.99 18.61 -17.10
CA LEU A 309 2.60 18.20 -15.83
C LEU A 309 1.84 18.75 -14.63
N VAL A 310 1.35 19.99 -14.70
CA VAL A 310 0.69 20.65 -13.55
C VAL A 310 -0.55 19.88 -13.13
N ASP A 311 -1.45 19.61 -14.07
CA ASP A 311 -2.68 18.86 -13.77
C ASP A 311 -2.38 17.39 -13.46
N HIS A 312 -1.41 16.78 -14.15
CA HIS A 312 -0.99 15.41 -13.83
C HIS A 312 -0.52 15.27 -12.37
N GLU A 313 0.38 16.14 -11.91
CA GLU A 313 0.90 16.09 -10.54
C GLU A 313 -0.18 16.41 -9.50
N ILE A 314 -1.08 17.36 -9.77
CA ILE A 314 -2.25 17.62 -8.92
C ILE A 314 -3.08 16.34 -8.81
N GLY A 315 -3.47 15.78 -9.94
CA GLY A 315 -4.31 14.57 -9.99
C GLY A 315 -3.66 13.37 -9.33
N LYS A 316 -2.37 13.14 -9.58
CA LYS A 316 -1.60 12.05 -8.95
C LYS A 316 -1.61 12.19 -7.42
N LYS A 317 -1.40 13.39 -6.88
CA LYS A 317 -1.42 13.63 -5.43
C LYS A 317 -2.83 13.47 -4.85
N LEU A 318 -3.86 13.93 -5.53
CA LEU A 318 -5.25 13.74 -5.10
C LEU A 318 -5.63 12.24 -5.07
N SER A 319 -5.24 11.48 -6.09
CA SER A 319 -5.46 10.02 -6.14
C SER A 319 -4.74 9.29 -5.00
N SER A 320 -3.52 9.72 -4.61
CA SER A 320 -2.82 9.16 -3.45
C SER A 320 -3.53 9.44 -2.12
N LYS A 321 -4.43 10.45 -2.10
CA LYS A 321 -5.30 10.79 -0.98
C LYS A 321 -6.74 10.25 -1.15
N TYR A 322 -6.91 9.23 -1.99
CA TYR A 322 -8.20 8.60 -2.28
C TYR A 322 -9.24 9.52 -2.98
N LEU A 323 -8.88 10.74 -3.35
CA LEU A 323 -9.74 11.65 -4.12
C LEU A 323 -9.67 11.31 -5.62
N PHE A 324 -10.10 10.07 -5.96
CA PHE A 324 -9.94 9.52 -7.31
C PHE A 324 -10.75 10.26 -8.36
N ALA A 325 -11.92 10.77 -8.02
CA ALA A 325 -12.77 11.51 -8.95
C ALA A 325 -12.13 12.86 -9.35
N GLU A 326 -11.62 13.58 -8.36
CA GLU A 326 -10.87 14.83 -8.56
C GLU A 326 -9.54 14.54 -9.28
N GLY A 327 -8.86 13.47 -8.89
CA GLY A 327 -7.66 12.99 -9.57
C GLY A 327 -7.91 12.74 -11.05
N ALA A 328 -8.93 11.94 -11.37
CA ALA A 328 -9.33 11.66 -12.76
C ALA A 328 -9.68 12.93 -13.55
N ALA A 329 -10.38 13.91 -12.92
CA ALA A 329 -10.70 15.18 -13.56
C ALA A 329 -9.43 15.95 -13.97
N HIS A 330 -8.42 16.01 -13.10
CA HIS A 330 -7.13 16.62 -13.40
C HIS A 330 -6.34 15.85 -14.45
N GLN A 331 -6.37 14.50 -14.45
CA GLN A 331 -5.74 13.72 -15.52
C GLN A 331 -6.40 13.98 -16.88
N ARG A 332 -7.75 14.07 -16.93
CA ARG A 332 -8.46 14.48 -18.15
C ARG A 332 -8.04 15.88 -18.62
N GLN A 333 -7.86 16.83 -17.69
CA GLN A 333 -7.37 18.17 -18.03
C GLN A 333 -5.93 18.15 -18.60
N ALA A 334 -5.06 17.33 -18.06
CA ALA A 334 -3.71 17.12 -18.59
C ALA A 334 -3.75 16.57 -20.03
N LEU A 335 -4.68 15.64 -20.30
CA LEU A 335 -4.89 15.08 -21.64
C LEU A 335 -5.53 16.06 -22.61
N VAL A 336 -6.32 17.03 -22.16
CA VAL A 336 -6.77 18.17 -22.98
C VAL A 336 -5.59 19.02 -23.42
N PHE A 337 -4.59 19.23 -22.55
CA PHE A 337 -3.38 19.97 -22.91
C PHE A 337 -2.44 19.19 -23.83
N ASN A 338 -2.29 17.89 -23.58
CA ASN A 338 -1.52 16.99 -24.43
C ASN A 338 -2.18 15.58 -24.40
N LYS A 339 -2.90 15.25 -25.47
CA LYS A 339 -3.61 13.97 -25.62
C LYS A 339 -2.70 12.72 -25.56
N ASP A 340 -1.41 12.91 -25.86
CA ASP A 340 -0.40 11.84 -25.90
C ASP A 340 0.46 11.81 -24.62
N TYR A 341 0.05 12.51 -23.55
CA TYR A 341 0.76 12.52 -22.26
C TYR A 341 0.50 11.20 -21.51
N LEU A 342 1.38 10.22 -21.72
CA LEU A 342 1.20 8.83 -21.27
C LEU A 342 1.04 8.70 -19.76
N GLN A 343 1.77 9.50 -18.96
CA GLN A 343 1.69 9.48 -17.51
C GLN A 343 0.27 9.79 -17.01
N ALA A 344 -0.37 10.81 -17.59
CA ALA A 344 -1.75 11.13 -17.25
C ALA A 344 -2.72 10.05 -17.73
N LYS A 345 -2.47 9.44 -18.88
CA LYS A 345 -3.31 8.36 -19.43
C LYS A 345 -3.25 7.13 -18.53
N THR A 346 -2.05 6.70 -18.10
CA THR A 346 -1.87 5.56 -17.18
C THR A 346 -2.49 5.83 -15.81
N GLN A 347 -2.31 7.05 -15.26
CA GLN A 347 -2.93 7.43 -13.98
C GLN A 347 -4.45 7.47 -14.09
N LEU A 348 -4.99 8.05 -15.15
CA LEU A 348 -6.44 8.09 -15.40
C LEU A 348 -7.03 6.68 -15.48
N ALA A 349 -6.36 5.76 -16.17
CA ALA A 349 -6.79 4.37 -16.25
C ALA A 349 -6.91 3.76 -14.84
N GLN A 350 -5.91 3.93 -13.98
CA GLN A 350 -5.95 3.43 -12.60
C GLN A 350 -7.08 4.07 -11.78
N ASP A 351 -7.23 5.39 -11.85
CA ASP A 351 -8.27 6.11 -11.11
C ASP A 351 -9.68 5.65 -11.52
N LEU A 352 -9.91 5.47 -12.81
CA LEU A 352 -11.19 4.96 -13.34
C LEU A 352 -11.47 3.52 -12.90
N LEU A 353 -10.45 2.66 -12.91
CA LEU A 353 -10.58 1.28 -12.43
C LEU A 353 -10.93 1.22 -10.94
N ARG A 354 -10.40 2.14 -10.11
CA ARG A 354 -10.74 2.27 -8.69
C ARG A 354 -12.14 2.84 -8.46
N LEU A 355 -12.60 3.71 -9.36
CA LEU A 355 -13.97 4.25 -9.37
C LEU A 355 -15.01 3.28 -9.95
N GLY A 356 -14.61 2.08 -10.39
CA GLY A 356 -15.51 1.12 -11.05
C GLY A 356 -15.90 1.48 -12.48
N GLN A 357 -15.25 2.47 -13.09
CA GLN A 357 -15.45 2.86 -14.49
C GLN A 357 -14.55 2.03 -15.42
N GLU A 358 -14.81 0.73 -15.45
CA GLU A 358 -13.89 -0.28 -15.96
C GLU A 358 -13.72 -0.22 -17.48
N GLU A 359 -14.78 0.02 -18.25
CA GLU A 359 -14.70 0.05 -19.71
C GLU A 359 -13.69 1.11 -20.21
N GLU A 360 -13.82 2.33 -19.72
CA GLU A 360 -12.89 3.41 -20.06
C GLU A 360 -11.50 3.14 -19.46
N GLY A 361 -11.43 2.66 -18.21
CA GLY A 361 -10.17 2.37 -17.52
C GLY A 361 -9.31 1.35 -18.28
N TRP A 362 -9.89 0.20 -18.64
CA TRP A 362 -9.17 -0.84 -19.40
C TRP A 362 -8.77 -0.37 -20.79
N ARG A 363 -9.66 0.35 -21.50
CA ARG A 363 -9.35 0.91 -22.82
C ARG A 363 -8.15 1.87 -22.76
N LEU A 364 -8.09 2.75 -21.76
CA LEU A 364 -6.97 3.67 -21.58
C LEU A 364 -5.67 2.94 -21.21
N ALA A 365 -5.74 1.87 -20.42
CA ALA A 365 -4.59 1.02 -20.11
C ALA A 365 -4.04 0.35 -21.39
N GLU A 366 -4.91 -0.17 -22.26
CA GLU A 366 -4.54 -0.75 -23.55
C GLU A 366 -3.89 0.29 -24.48
N GLU A 367 -4.47 1.49 -24.59
CA GLU A 367 -3.91 2.59 -25.38
C GLU A 367 -2.52 3.02 -24.87
N ALA A 368 -2.36 3.13 -23.56
CA ALA A 368 -1.09 3.52 -22.94
C ALA A 368 -0.02 2.44 -23.17
N HIS A 369 -0.35 1.17 -22.98
CA HIS A 369 0.57 0.06 -23.22
C HIS A 369 0.97 -0.06 -24.70
N LYS A 370 0.03 0.15 -25.63
CA LYS A 370 0.33 0.15 -27.07
C LYS A 370 1.31 1.26 -27.44
N ALA A 371 1.23 2.41 -26.79
CA ALA A 371 2.15 3.53 -27.00
C ALA A 371 3.51 3.32 -26.32
N ASP A 372 3.54 2.59 -25.18
CA ASP A 372 4.74 2.32 -24.39
C ASP A 372 4.68 0.91 -23.78
N GLY A 373 5.18 -0.08 -24.50
CA GLY A 373 5.23 -1.48 -24.02
C GLY A 373 6.21 -1.74 -22.89
N TYR A 374 7.05 -0.77 -22.52
CA TYR A 374 7.99 -0.90 -21.40
C TYR A 374 7.41 -0.40 -20.06
N ASP A 375 6.27 0.29 -20.06
CA ASP A 375 5.62 0.72 -18.82
C ASP A 375 5.13 -0.50 -18.01
N VAL A 376 5.75 -0.70 -16.83
CA VAL A 376 5.49 -1.89 -15.98
C VAL A 376 4.04 -1.92 -15.48
N THR A 377 3.46 -0.76 -15.19
CA THR A 377 2.10 -0.69 -14.66
C THR A 377 1.08 -1.15 -15.68
N THR A 378 1.12 -0.61 -16.90
CA THR A 378 0.17 -0.97 -17.95
C THR A 378 0.35 -2.42 -18.40
N TYR A 379 1.59 -2.91 -18.47
CA TYR A 379 1.87 -4.32 -18.75
C TYR A 379 1.22 -5.25 -17.71
N ASN A 380 1.42 -4.94 -16.42
CA ASN A 380 0.85 -5.74 -15.33
C ASN A 380 -0.69 -5.69 -15.34
N LEU A 381 -1.27 -4.50 -15.51
CA LEU A 381 -2.73 -4.33 -15.57
C LEU A 381 -3.36 -5.15 -16.71
N LEU A 382 -2.77 -5.15 -17.89
CA LEU A 382 -3.32 -5.93 -19.02
C LEU A 382 -3.16 -7.44 -18.82
N THR A 383 -2.03 -7.88 -18.25
CA THR A 383 -1.84 -9.28 -17.85
C THR A 383 -2.92 -9.72 -16.87
N LEU A 384 -3.21 -8.87 -15.87
CA LEU A 384 -4.28 -9.11 -14.92
C LEU A 384 -5.66 -9.11 -15.58
N HIS A 385 -5.93 -8.15 -16.49
CA HIS A 385 -7.21 -8.10 -17.22
C HIS A 385 -7.51 -9.39 -17.94
N ASP A 386 -6.50 -10.02 -18.56
CA ASP A 386 -6.65 -11.32 -19.22
C ASP A 386 -6.92 -12.46 -18.21
N SER A 387 -6.42 -12.35 -16.99
CA SER A 387 -6.71 -13.28 -15.89
C SER A 387 -8.14 -13.10 -15.38
N LEU A 388 -8.60 -11.86 -15.22
CA LEU A 388 -9.96 -11.53 -14.75
C LEU A 388 -11.07 -12.02 -15.71
N LYS A 389 -10.79 -12.12 -17.00
CA LYS A 389 -11.74 -12.70 -18.00
C LYS A 389 -12.12 -14.16 -17.69
N LYS A 390 -11.31 -14.87 -16.90
CA LYS A 390 -11.53 -16.25 -16.48
C LYS A 390 -12.30 -16.36 -15.16
N TYR A 391 -12.53 -15.23 -14.48
CA TYR A 391 -13.26 -15.21 -13.22
C TYR A 391 -14.76 -15.35 -13.45
N THR A 392 -15.43 -15.93 -12.46
CA THR A 392 -16.88 -15.95 -12.37
C THR A 392 -17.34 -14.68 -11.69
N THR A 393 -18.36 -14.02 -12.26
CA THR A 393 -19.02 -12.88 -11.64
C THR A 393 -20.37 -13.33 -11.06
N ILE A 394 -20.59 -13.10 -9.78
CA ILE A 394 -21.89 -13.23 -9.13
C ILE A 394 -22.46 -11.81 -9.00
N ASP A 395 -23.57 -11.55 -9.71
CA ASP A 395 -24.31 -10.27 -9.68
C ASP A 395 -25.57 -10.45 -8.85
N ARG A 396 -25.54 -9.96 -7.61
CA ARG A 396 -26.64 -10.11 -6.67
C ARG A 396 -26.61 -9.02 -5.57
N ASN A 397 -27.78 -8.52 -5.19
CA ASN A 397 -27.98 -7.59 -4.07
C ASN A 397 -27.12 -6.31 -4.13
N GLY A 398 -26.81 -5.81 -5.36
CA GLY A 398 -25.98 -4.61 -5.54
C GLY A 398 -24.48 -4.87 -5.50
N PHE A 399 -24.06 -6.14 -5.50
CA PHE A 399 -22.65 -6.55 -5.55
C PHE A 399 -22.31 -7.25 -6.85
N LEU A 400 -21.11 -6.95 -7.37
CA LEU A 400 -20.44 -7.69 -8.42
C LEU A 400 -19.24 -8.42 -7.82
N LEU A 401 -19.46 -9.64 -7.33
CA LEU A 401 -18.40 -10.46 -6.74
C LEU A 401 -17.69 -11.25 -7.84
N ARG A 402 -16.39 -11.02 -8.00
CA ARG A 402 -15.51 -11.69 -8.96
C ARG A 402 -14.48 -12.54 -8.26
N MET A 403 -14.43 -13.79 -8.62
CA MET A 403 -13.48 -14.76 -8.08
C MET A 403 -13.31 -15.93 -9.02
N THR A 404 -12.33 -16.81 -8.76
CA THR A 404 -12.17 -18.01 -9.59
C THR A 404 -13.43 -18.89 -9.51
N ARG A 405 -13.69 -19.63 -10.57
CA ARG A 405 -14.89 -20.47 -10.69
C ARG A 405 -15.05 -21.42 -9.51
N ASP A 406 -13.97 -22.07 -9.11
CA ASP A 406 -14.00 -23.06 -8.05
C ASP A 406 -14.27 -22.42 -6.68
N GLU A 407 -13.60 -21.31 -6.39
CA GLU A 407 -13.83 -20.58 -5.14
C GLU A 407 -15.23 -19.95 -5.09
N ALA A 408 -15.75 -19.45 -6.22
CA ALA A 408 -17.13 -18.97 -6.31
C ALA A 408 -18.15 -20.05 -5.96
N ALA A 409 -17.93 -21.28 -6.40
CA ALA A 409 -18.78 -22.43 -6.07
C ALA A 409 -18.61 -22.89 -4.60
N LEU A 410 -17.43 -22.64 -3.99
CA LEU A 410 -17.15 -23.03 -2.62
C LEU A 410 -17.74 -22.06 -1.58
N TYR A 411 -17.59 -20.73 -1.76
CA TYR A 411 -18.02 -19.75 -0.76
C TYR A 411 -18.57 -18.43 -1.31
N GLY A 412 -18.75 -18.32 -2.63
CA GLY A 412 -19.23 -17.07 -3.26
C GLY A 412 -20.61 -16.63 -2.78
N ASP A 413 -21.55 -17.58 -2.57
CA ASP A 413 -22.88 -17.28 -2.05
C ASP A 413 -22.82 -16.71 -0.64
N GLU A 414 -22.05 -17.33 0.25
CA GLU A 414 -21.87 -16.86 1.63
C GLU A 414 -21.14 -15.53 1.71
N ALA A 415 -20.24 -15.26 0.76
CA ALA A 415 -19.60 -13.96 0.67
C ALA A 415 -20.62 -12.85 0.32
N ILE A 416 -21.49 -13.09 -0.65
CA ILE A 416 -22.58 -12.14 -0.97
C ILE A 416 -23.57 -11.99 0.20
N ASP A 417 -23.93 -13.08 0.86
CA ASP A 417 -24.86 -13.02 2.00
C ASP A 417 -24.27 -12.19 3.15
N LEU A 418 -22.96 -12.37 3.45
CA LEU A 418 -22.23 -11.59 4.45
C LEU A 418 -22.16 -10.10 4.06
N LEU A 419 -21.82 -9.79 2.81
CA LEU A 419 -21.74 -8.42 2.30
C LEU A 419 -23.12 -7.74 2.31
N THR A 420 -24.19 -8.49 2.02
CA THR A 420 -25.57 -8.00 2.11
C THR A 420 -25.94 -7.64 3.55
N GLU A 421 -25.64 -8.52 4.50
CA GLU A 421 -25.85 -8.28 5.93
C GLU A 421 -25.06 -7.04 6.39
N ALA A 422 -23.78 -6.92 6.01
CA ALA A 422 -22.95 -5.77 6.33
C ALA A 422 -23.53 -4.47 5.74
N SER A 423 -24.03 -4.54 4.49
CA SER A 423 -24.64 -3.40 3.82
C SER A 423 -25.89 -2.88 4.53
N GLU A 424 -26.78 -3.77 4.89
CA GLU A 424 -28.00 -3.42 5.63
C GLU A 424 -27.68 -2.81 6.99
N LEU A 425 -26.79 -3.47 7.75
CA LEU A 425 -26.41 -3.02 9.08
C LEU A 425 -25.74 -1.65 9.06
N PHE A 426 -24.69 -1.49 8.25
CA PHE A 426 -23.90 -0.27 8.27
C PHE A 426 -24.61 0.90 7.58
N SER A 427 -25.42 0.65 6.54
CA SER A 427 -26.25 1.70 5.95
C SER A 427 -27.21 2.29 6.95
N ALA A 428 -27.84 1.45 7.76
CA ALA A 428 -28.74 1.90 8.83
C ALA A 428 -27.97 2.60 9.96
N LYS A 429 -26.83 2.01 10.42
CA LYS A 429 -26.04 2.54 11.53
C LYS A 429 -25.43 3.90 11.22
N TYR A 430 -24.91 4.09 10.01
CA TYR A 430 -24.23 5.31 9.59
C TYR A 430 -25.11 6.24 8.75
N ASP A 431 -26.40 5.97 8.63
CA ASP A 431 -27.36 6.77 7.84
C ASP A 431 -26.80 7.15 6.46
N THR A 432 -26.53 6.13 5.65
CA THR A 432 -25.88 6.29 4.35
C THR A 432 -26.48 5.36 3.31
N GLN A 433 -26.78 5.90 2.13
CA GLN A 433 -27.18 5.11 0.97
C GLN A 433 -25.95 4.86 0.09
N ILE A 434 -25.66 3.60 -0.20
CA ILE A 434 -24.52 3.21 -1.01
C ILE A 434 -24.83 3.32 -2.49
N GLU A 435 -23.98 4.01 -3.23
CA GLU A 435 -24.00 3.98 -4.67
C GLU A 435 -23.36 2.68 -5.19
N GLY A 436 -24.20 1.76 -5.63
CA GLY A 436 -23.78 0.50 -6.23
C GLY A 436 -23.66 0.54 -7.75
N PRO A 437 -23.28 -0.59 -8.37
CA PRO A 437 -22.83 -1.81 -7.70
C PRO A 437 -21.48 -1.65 -7.01
N VAL A 438 -21.29 -2.34 -5.88
CA VAL A 438 -19.98 -2.50 -5.25
C VAL A 438 -19.27 -3.69 -5.89
N ILE A 439 -18.10 -3.45 -6.43
CA ILE A 439 -17.27 -4.49 -7.04
C ILE A 439 -16.40 -5.12 -5.96
N VAL A 440 -16.43 -6.44 -5.85
CA VAL A 440 -15.58 -7.19 -4.90
C VAL A 440 -14.78 -8.21 -5.69
N GLU A 441 -13.47 -8.10 -5.66
CA GLU A 441 -12.55 -8.98 -6.39
C GLU A 441 -11.67 -9.75 -5.40
N ILE A 442 -11.77 -11.08 -5.43
CA ILE A 442 -11.03 -11.98 -4.54
C ILE A 442 -9.99 -12.75 -5.34
N PHE A 443 -8.72 -12.59 -4.98
CA PHE A 443 -7.58 -13.06 -5.74
C PHE A 443 -6.90 -14.27 -5.08
N PRO A 444 -6.74 -15.41 -5.79
CA PRO A 444 -5.99 -16.56 -5.29
C PRO A 444 -4.47 -16.37 -5.34
N GLU A 445 -3.99 -15.34 -6.05
CA GLU A 445 -2.59 -15.02 -6.22
C GLU A 445 -2.28 -13.63 -5.67
N LYS A 446 -1.39 -13.52 -4.69
CA LYS A 446 -0.98 -12.24 -4.08
C LYS A 446 -0.50 -11.22 -5.12
N LYS A 447 0.18 -11.70 -6.17
CA LYS A 447 0.65 -10.83 -7.26
C LYS A 447 -0.51 -10.14 -7.98
N ASP A 448 -1.60 -10.86 -8.27
CA ASP A 448 -2.75 -10.32 -8.99
C ASP A 448 -3.50 -9.31 -8.11
N PHE A 449 -3.65 -9.61 -6.82
CA PHE A 449 -4.15 -8.66 -5.83
C PHE A 449 -3.32 -7.37 -5.82
N ALA A 450 -2.00 -7.49 -5.72
CA ALA A 450 -1.10 -6.33 -5.68
C ALA A 450 -1.16 -5.50 -6.96
N VAL A 451 -1.19 -6.15 -8.12
CA VAL A 451 -1.32 -5.45 -9.42
C VAL A 451 -2.64 -4.71 -9.51
N ARG A 452 -3.77 -5.34 -9.11
CA ARG A 452 -5.08 -4.69 -9.13
C ARG A 452 -5.16 -3.49 -8.21
N THR A 453 -4.55 -3.59 -7.06
CA THR A 453 -4.57 -2.59 -5.99
C THR A 453 -3.58 -1.45 -6.26
N PHE A 454 -2.33 -1.78 -6.56
CA PHE A 454 -1.21 -0.82 -6.63
C PHE A 454 -0.67 -0.60 -8.05
N GLY A 455 -1.03 -1.45 -9.02
CA GLY A 455 -0.50 -1.43 -10.40
C GLY A 455 0.84 -2.14 -10.57
N ILE A 456 1.46 -2.59 -9.48
CA ILE A 456 2.75 -3.29 -9.45
C ILE A 456 2.69 -4.44 -8.44
N PRO A 457 3.49 -5.51 -8.62
CA PRO A 457 3.65 -6.56 -7.61
C PRO A 457 4.29 -5.99 -6.33
N GLY A 458 3.91 -6.56 -5.18
CA GLY A 458 4.39 -6.14 -3.85
C GLY A 458 3.23 -6.03 -2.87
N GLY A 459 3.45 -5.38 -1.72
CA GLY A 459 2.39 -5.17 -0.72
C GLY A 459 1.99 -6.43 0.03
N ASP A 460 2.95 -7.30 0.34
CA ASP A 460 2.71 -8.62 0.99
C ASP A 460 2.00 -8.54 2.36
N GLY A 461 1.99 -7.37 2.99
CA GLY A 461 1.31 -7.13 4.26
C GLY A 461 -0.18 -6.80 4.15
N TYR A 462 -0.70 -6.52 2.95
CA TYR A 462 -2.10 -6.18 2.77
C TYR A 462 -2.94 -7.44 2.52
N MET A 463 -4.05 -7.56 3.23
CA MET A 463 -5.01 -8.66 3.07
C MET A 463 -6.20 -8.27 2.20
N GLY A 464 -6.65 -7.04 2.32
CA GLY A 464 -7.67 -6.39 1.52
C GLY A 464 -7.41 -4.91 1.38
N VAL A 465 -8.07 -4.26 0.44
CA VAL A 465 -8.07 -2.80 0.25
C VAL A 465 -9.41 -2.38 -0.37
N CYS A 466 -10.00 -1.35 0.18
CA CYS A 466 -11.23 -0.75 -0.34
C CYS A 466 -10.97 0.66 -0.92
N PHE A 467 -11.56 0.95 -2.07
CA PHE A 467 -11.51 2.23 -2.76
C PHE A 467 -12.87 2.97 -2.76
N GLY A 468 -13.81 2.51 -1.94
CA GLY A 468 -15.17 3.04 -1.82
C GLY A 468 -16.19 2.33 -2.71
N LYS A 469 -15.90 2.05 -3.99
CA LYS A 469 -16.76 1.25 -4.90
C LYS A 469 -16.14 -0.07 -5.30
N LEU A 470 -14.86 -0.25 -5.03
CA LEU A 470 -14.10 -1.45 -5.32
C LEU A 470 -13.46 -1.96 -4.05
N ILE A 471 -13.65 -3.23 -3.74
CA ILE A 471 -12.89 -4.00 -2.76
C ILE A 471 -12.02 -4.98 -3.51
N THR A 472 -10.73 -5.01 -3.19
CA THR A 472 -9.80 -6.06 -3.61
C THR A 472 -9.37 -6.84 -2.38
N ALA A 473 -9.40 -8.16 -2.42
CA ALA A 473 -9.05 -9.01 -1.28
C ALA A 473 -8.24 -10.23 -1.71
N ASN A 474 -7.35 -10.66 -0.84
CA ASN A 474 -6.66 -11.93 -0.98
C ASN A 474 -7.61 -13.08 -0.62
N SER A 475 -7.64 -14.13 -1.42
CA SER A 475 -8.41 -15.32 -1.10
C SER A 475 -7.74 -16.16 -0.01
N PRO A 476 -8.50 -17.01 0.70
CA PRO A 476 -7.92 -17.99 1.63
C PRO A 476 -6.82 -18.86 1.01
N LYS A 477 -6.85 -19.09 -0.32
CA LYS A 477 -5.84 -19.84 -1.04
C LYS A 477 -4.48 -19.13 -1.08
N SER A 478 -4.48 -17.81 -1.25
CA SER A 478 -3.26 -17.00 -1.28
C SER A 478 -2.61 -16.83 0.10
N LEU A 479 -3.35 -17.12 1.17
CA LEU A 479 -2.97 -16.94 2.57
C LEU A 479 -2.55 -18.24 3.25
N ILE A 480 -2.13 -19.26 2.48
CA ILE A 480 -1.67 -20.54 3.05
C ILE A 480 -0.53 -20.27 4.06
N GLY A 481 -0.73 -20.76 5.28
CA GLY A 481 0.19 -20.53 6.42
C GLY A 481 -0.18 -19.32 7.31
N PHE A 482 -1.10 -18.46 6.89
CA PHE A 482 -1.69 -17.44 7.73
C PHE A 482 -3.06 -17.92 8.21
N GLN A 483 -3.30 -17.80 9.51
CA GLN A 483 -4.63 -18.04 10.07
C GLN A 483 -5.42 -16.74 10.00
N GLN A 484 -6.32 -16.63 9.04
CA GLN A 484 -7.18 -15.46 8.88
C GLN A 484 -8.62 -15.88 8.62
N ASN A 485 -9.54 -15.16 9.22
CA ASN A 485 -10.97 -15.30 8.98
C ASN A 485 -11.38 -14.44 7.77
N TRP A 486 -11.76 -15.07 6.64
CA TRP A 486 -12.16 -14.36 5.44
C TRP A 486 -13.45 -13.54 5.63
N GLN A 487 -14.32 -13.93 6.57
CA GLN A 487 -15.53 -13.17 6.87
C GLN A 487 -15.19 -11.87 7.62
N SER A 488 -14.26 -11.93 8.56
CA SER A 488 -13.75 -10.75 9.27
C SER A 488 -13.12 -9.78 8.27
N LEU A 489 -12.32 -10.29 7.33
CA LEU A 489 -11.72 -9.47 6.27
C LEU A 489 -12.77 -8.75 5.42
N LEU A 490 -13.76 -9.47 4.88
CA LEU A 490 -14.78 -8.84 4.03
C LEU A 490 -15.68 -7.87 4.81
N TRP A 491 -15.94 -8.15 6.09
CA TRP A 491 -16.67 -7.25 6.98
C TRP A 491 -15.93 -5.94 7.19
N HIS A 492 -14.62 -6.02 7.44
CA HIS A 492 -13.72 -4.88 7.56
C HIS A 492 -13.71 -4.03 6.29
N GLU A 493 -13.44 -4.66 5.14
CA GLU A 493 -13.38 -3.95 3.85
C GLU A 493 -14.72 -3.33 3.46
N TYR A 494 -15.84 -3.97 3.81
CA TYR A 494 -17.13 -3.39 3.53
C TYR A 494 -17.45 -2.18 4.43
N CYS A 495 -16.97 -2.17 5.67
CA CYS A 495 -17.06 -0.98 6.52
C CYS A 495 -16.40 0.24 5.87
N HIS A 496 -15.25 0.03 5.18
CA HIS A 496 -14.62 1.09 4.38
C HIS A 496 -15.50 1.57 3.22
N VAL A 497 -16.31 0.70 2.56
CA VAL A 497 -17.25 1.16 1.51
C VAL A 497 -18.16 2.26 2.06
N ILE A 498 -18.78 2.01 3.22
CA ILE A 498 -19.69 2.95 3.87
C ILE A 498 -18.98 4.26 4.24
N THR A 499 -17.87 4.14 4.96
CA THR A 499 -17.18 5.32 5.51
C THR A 499 -16.56 6.18 4.41
N LEU A 500 -15.98 5.57 3.37
CA LEU A 500 -15.39 6.29 2.24
C LEU A 500 -16.47 6.95 1.35
N GLN A 501 -17.59 6.27 1.09
CA GLN A 501 -18.68 6.90 0.31
C GLN A 501 -19.36 8.03 1.09
N LYS A 502 -19.67 7.85 2.38
CA LYS A 502 -20.26 8.89 3.23
C LYS A 502 -19.39 10.13 3.31
N THR A 503 -18.07 9.96 3.39
CA THR A 503 -17.12 11.07 3.50
C THR A 503 -16.63 11.60 2.17
N LEU A 504 -17.08 11.05 1.04
CA LEU A 504 -16.54 11.35 -0.30
C LEU A 504 -15.01 11.18 -0.33
N ASN A 505 -14.50 10.15 0.33
CA ASN A 505 -13.09 9.84 0.53
C ASN A 505 -12.28 10.92 1.29
N LYS A 506 -12.92 11.85 1.99
CA LYS A 506 -12.27 12.95 2.72
C LYS A 506 -12.05 12.63 4.19
N MET A 507 -11.63 11.41 4.51
CA MET A 507 -11.38 11.01 5.90
C MET A 507 -9.94 10.54 6.08
N PRO A 508 -9.32 10.73 7.26
CA PRO A 508 -7.99 10.23 7.52
C PRO A 508 -8.01 8.70 7.68
N ARG A 509 -6.91 8.07 7.31
CA ARG A 509 -6.77 6.61 7.35
C ARG A 509 -7.06 6.05 8.74
N TRP A 510 -6.46 6.63 9.78
CA TRP A 510 -6.63 6.14 11.15
C TRP A 510 -8.09 6.02 11.59
N PHE A 511 -8.94 6.97 11.17
CA PHE A 511 -10.34 6.97 11.57
C PHE A 511 -11.14 5.92 10.79
N SER A 512 -10.81 5.72 9.51
CA SER A 512 -11.39 4.66 8.69
C SER A 512 -11.05 3.28 9.25
N GLU A 513 -9.76 3.02 9.50
CA GLU A 513 -9.28 1.75 10.09
C GLU A 513 -9.85 1.54 11.51
N GLY A 514 -9.88 2.61 12.30
CA GLY A 514 -10.43 2.56 13.67
C GLY A 514 -11.90 2.14 13.71
N ILE A 515 -12.73 2.67 12.80
CA ILE A 515 -14.14 2.27 12.69
C ILE A 515 -14.24 0.81 12.23
N SER A 516 -13.50 0.40 11.20
CA SER A 516 -13.55 -0.97 10.68
C SER A 516 -13.17 -2.01 11.74
N VAL A 517 -12.06 -1.81 12.45
CA VAL A 517 -11.64 -2.71 13.53
C VAL A 517 -12.62 -2.70 14.72
N TYR A 518 -13.22 -1.56 15.03
CA TYR A 518 -14.26 -1.48 16.05
C TYR A 518 -15.50 -2.28 15.65
N GLU A 519 -15.96 -2.20 14.41
CA GLU A 519 -17.10 -2.97 13.88
C GLU A 519 -16.82 -4.49 13.82
N GLU A 520 -15.59 -4.91 13.51
CA GLU A 520 -15.18 -6.30 13.62
C GLU A 520 -15.37 -6.82 15.05
N ARG A 521 -14.86 -6.08 16.05
CA ARG A 521 -14.97 -6.46 17.48
C ARG A 521 -16.41 -6.48 17.98
N LEU A 522 -17.28 -5.63 17.45
CA LEU A 522 -18.72 -5.66 17.74
C LEU A 522 -19.40 -6.88 17.13
N ARG A 523 -19.02 -7.27 15.92
CA ARG A 523 -19.58 -8.43 15.23
C ARG A 523 -19.23 -9.75 15.91
N HIS A 524 -17.98 -9.91 16.30
CA HIS A 524 -17.52 -11.08 17.02
C HIS A 524 -16.33 -10.74 17.93
N SER A 525 -16.38 -11.21 19.18
CA SER A 525 -15.37 -10.91 20.22
C SER A 525 -13.96 -11.40 19.90
N SER A 526 -13.81 -12.28 18.91
CA SER A 526 -12.52 -12.79 18.43
C SER A 526 -12.02 -12.08 17.15
N TRP A 527 -12.84 -11.24 16.52
CA TRP A 527 -12.45 -10.51 15.31
C TRP A 527 -11.72 -9.20 15.65
N GLY A 528 -10.99 -8.69 14.66
CA GLY A 528 -10.24 -7.44 14.77
C GLY A 528 -9.08 -7.49 15.76
N GLU A 529 -8.35 -6.39 15.83
CA GLU A 529 -7.23 -6.24 16.76
C GLU A 529 -7.70 -6.24 18.22
N GLN A 530 -6.95 -6.94 19.06
CA GLN A 530 -7.22 -7.09 20.49
C GLN A 530 -6.01 -6.65 21.30
N MET A 531 -6.20 -6.37 22.60
CA MET A 531 -5.10 -6.11 23.53
C MET A 531 -4.15 -7.30 23.59
N THR A 532 -2.86 -7.03 23.39
CA THR A 532 -1.75 -7.98 23.56
C THR A 532 -0.81 -7.52 24.66
N PRO A 533 0.11 -8.37 25.14
CA PRO A 533 1.16 -7.93 26.07
C PRO A 533 1.97 -6.74 25.54
N GLU A 534 2.34 -6.76 24.26
CA GLU A 534 3.08 -5.67 23.60
C GLU A 534 2.26 -4.38 23.54
N TYR A 535 0.98 -4.45 23.19
CA TYR A 535 0.12 -3.25 23.15
C TYR A 535 -0.11 -2.66 24.54
N ARG A 536 -0.24 -3.52 25.56
CA ARG A 536 -0.26 -3.09 26.95
C ARG A 536 1.00 -2.31 27.33
N ASP A 537 2.15 -2.84 26.96
CA ASP A 537 3.44 -2.22 27.27
C ASP A 537 3.62 -0.90 26.52
N PHE A 538 3.20 -0.79 25.25
CA PHE A 538 3.18 0.49 24.52
C PHE A 538 2.28 1.54 25.20
N ILE A 539 1.10 1.14 25.66
CA ILE A 539 0.18 2.06 26.37
C ILE A 539 0.77 2.52 27.71
N LEU A 540 1.28 1.58 28.53
CA LEU A 540 1.83 1.89 29.85
C LEU A 540 3.19 2.61 29.76
N GLY A 541 3.97 2.35 28.71
CA GLY A 541 5.23 3.01 28.38
C GLY A 541 5.06 4.41 27.79
N GLY A 542 3.82 4.86 27.52
CA GLY A 542 3.57 6.18 26.96
C GLY A 542 3.88 6.29 25.44
N GLU A 543 3.81 5.17 24.73
CA GLU A 543 4.12 5.12 23.30
C GLU A 543 2.89 5.30 22.39
N MET A 544 1.74 5.62 22.98
CA MET A 544 0.54 5.99 22.19
C MET A 544 0.81 7.23 21.35
N THR A 545 0.35 7.20 20.11
CA THR A 545 0.37 8.38 19.26
C THR A 545 -0.80 9.30 19.63
N PRO A 546 -0.59 10.61 19.83
CA PRO A 546 -1.68 11.55 20.09
C PRO A 546 -2.75 11.48 18.98
N ILE A 547 -4.04 11.62 19.38
CA ILE A 547 -5.20 11.55 18.44
C ILE A 547 -5.02 12.58 17.33
N GLU A 548 -4.57 13.80 17.69
CA GLU A 548 -4.29 14.88 16.75
C GLU A 548 -3.37 14.47 15.59
N ARG A 549 -2.49 13.50 15.81
CA ARG A 549 -1.46 13.04 14.87
C ARG A 549 -1.54 11.56 14.54
N LEU A 550 -2.66 10.90 14.81
CA LEU A 550 -2.76 9.44 14.74
C LEU A 550 -2.54 8.90 13.31
N SER A 551 -2.79 9.70 12.27
CA SER A 551 -2.40 9.35 10.90
C SER A 551 -0.92 9.02 10.74
N MET A 552 -0.03 9.65 11.52
CA MET A 552 1.42 9.39 11.43
C MET A 552 1.79 7.96 11.86
N ALA A 553 1.04 7.35 12.76
CA ALA A 553 1.29 5.98 13.19
C ALA A 553 1.18 4.96 12.05
N PHE A 554 0.43 5.29 10.98
CA PHE A 554 0.29 4.46 9.78
C PHE A 554 1.33 4.73 8.69
N ILE A 555 1.99 5.89 8.71
CA ILE A 555 2.84 6.34 7.61
C ILE A 555 4.31 6.20 7.96
N VAL A 556 4.66 6.51 9.22
CA VAL A 556 6.03 6.38 9.74
C VAL A 556 5.97 5.62 11.07
N PRO A 557 5.58 4.34 11.06
CA PRO A 557 5.57 3.54 12.29
C PRO A 557 7.00 3.32 12.78
N LYS A 558 7.19 3.27 14.10
CA LYS A 558 8.50 2.99 14.71
C LYS A 558 8.98 1.55 14.42
N SER A 559 8.05 0.62 14.26
CA SER A 559 8.30 -0.78 13.92
C SER A 559 7.03 -1.41 13.32
N PRO A 560 7.10 -2.64 12.74
CA PRO A 560 5.92 -3.38 12.28
C PRO A 560 4.86 -3.56 13.38
N GLU A 561 5.27 -3.77 14.63
CA GLU A 561 4.37 -3.95 15.79
C GLU A 561 3.63 -2.63 16.10
N HIS A 562 4.31 -1.48 15.97
CA HIS A 562 3.66 -0.17 16.11
C HIS A 562 2.65 0.10 15.00
N MET A 563 2.86 -0.42 13.79
CA MET A 563 1.86 -0.36 12.72
C MET A 563 0.59 -1.13 13.12
N GLN A 564 0.73 -2.35 13.63
CA GLN A 564 -0.41 -3.13 14.12
C GLN A 564 -1.07 -2.46 15.31
N PHE A 565 -0.28 -1.91 16.22
CA PHE A 565 -0.79 -1.14 17.36
C PHE A 565 -1.59 0.09 16.91
N ALA A 566 -1.23 0.73 15.80
CA ALA A 566 -1.99 1.88 15.27
C ALA A 566 -3.44 1.50 14.91
N TYR A 567 -3.68 0.32 14.34
CA TYR A 567 -5.04 -0.20 14.11
C TYR A 567 -5.81 -0.38 15.40
N TYR A 568 -5.17 -1.00 16.40
CA TYR A 568 -5.78 -1.21 17.71
C TYR A 568 -6.06 0.12 18.43
N GLN A 569 -5.07 1.02 18.50
CA GLN A 569 -5.23 2.34 19.13
C GLN A 569 -6.35 3.14 18.47
N SER A 570 -6.41 3.16 17.12
CA SER A 570 -7.46 3.85 16.37
C SER A 570 -8.84 3.31 16.75
N SER A 571 -8.98 1.98 16.86
CA SER A 571 -10.24 1.35 17.27
C SER A 571 -10.62 1.65 18.71
N LEU A 572 -9.64 1.80 19.62
CA LEU A 572 -9.88 2.24 20.99
C LEU A 572 -10.36 3.70 21.07
N VAL A 573 -9.84 4.57 20.20
CA VAL A 573 -10.34 5.97 20.10
C VAL A 573 -11.79 5.97 19.67
N VAL A 574 -12.16 5.17 18.65
CA VAL A 574 -13.56 5.04 18.20
C VAL A 574 -14.43 4.49 19.33
N GLU A 575 -13.98 3.43 20.03
CA GLU A 575 -14.68 2.86 21.18
C GLU A 575 -14.88 3.90 22.29
N TYR A 576 -13.86 4.68 22.61
CA TYR A 576 -13.94 5.77 23.60
C TYR A 576 -14.96 6.81 23.19
N LEU A 577 -14.97 7.23 21.92
CA LEU A 577 -15.94 8.19 21.40
C LEU A 577 -17.37 7.66 21.51
N VAL A 578 -17.60 6.41 21.11
CA VAL A 578 -18.93 5.79 21.18
C VAL A 578 -19.40 5.66 22.64
N LYS A 579 -18.54 5.20 23.55
CA LYS A 579 -18.89 5.02 24.97
C LYS A 579 -19.24 6.31 25.68
N HIS A 580 -18.59 7.41 25.35
CA HIS A 580 -18.75 8.68 26.09
C HIS A 580 -19.67 9.69 25.39
N PHE A 581 -19.82 9.59 24.07
CA PHE A 581 -20.58 10.55 23.26
C PHE A 581 -21.68 9.90 22.40
N GLY A 582 -21.78 8.56 22.42
CA GLY A 582 -22.76 7.80 21.68
C GLY A 582 -22.41 7.52 20.21
N GLU A 583 -23.08 6.55 19.59
CA GLU A 583 -22.85 6.16 18.19
C GLU A 583 -23.11 7.30 17.18
N VAL A 584 -24.08 8.17 17.48
CA VAL A 584 -24.42 9.33 16.64
C VAL A 584 -23.23 10.28 16.47
N CYS A 585 -22.33 10.34 17.46
CA CYS A 585 -21.10 11.13 17.36
C CYS A 585 -20.26 10.71 16.13
N ILE A 586 -20.08 9.41 15.90
CA ILE A 586 -19.31 8.90 14.76
C ILE A 586 -20.01 9.27 13.44
N SER A 587 -21.33 9.09 13.34
CA SER A 587 -22.08 9.41 12.13
C SER A 587 -22.02 10.91 11.78
N ASN A 588 -22.05 11.79 12.79
CA ASN A 588 -21.92 13.23 12.61
C ASN A 588 -20.51 13.64 12.18
N ILE A 589 -19.46 13.04 12.78
CA ILE A 589 -18.07 13.26 12.35
C ILE A 589 -17.90 12.86 10.88
N LEU A 590 -18.41 11.68 10.49
CA LEU A 590 -18.35 11.23 9.09
C LEU A 590 -19.10 12.19 8.15
N HIS A 591 -20.24 12.74 8.57
CA HIS A 591 -20.97 13.72 7.78
C HIS A 591 -20.11 14.98 7.55
N ASP A 592 -19.53 15.54 8.61
CA ASP A 592 -18.71 16.75 8.53
C ASP A 592 -17.44 16.56 7.69
N LEU A 593 -16.81 15.38 7.79
CA LEU A 593 -15.70 15.01 6.90
C LEU A 593 -16.13 15.04 5.43
N GLY A 594 -17.33 14.54 5.10
CA GLY A 594 -17.90 14.62 3.75
C GLY A 594 -18.05 16.08 3.25
N GLN A 595 -18.33 17.01 4.15
CA GLN A 595 -18.38 18.44 3.83
C GLN A 595 -16.98 19.10 3.76
N GLY A 596 -15.91 18.34 4.02
CA GLY A 596 -14.53 18.83 4.01
C GLY A 596 -14.07 19.51 5.30
N VAL A 597 -14.78 19.28 6.42
CA VAL A 597 -14.31 19.66 7.75
C VAL A 597 -13.17 18.73 8.17
N PHE A 598 -12.10 19.26 8.76
CA PHE A 598 -10.99 18.42 9.24
C PHE A 598 -11.39 17.57 10.43
N ILE A 599 -10.82 16.36 10.51
CA ILE A 599 -11.13 15.37 11.54
C ILE A 599 -11.03 15.97 12.96
N ASN A 600 -9.98 16.71 13.28
CA ASN A 600 -9.78 17.27 14.61
C ASN A 600 -10.89 18.30 14.96
N ILE A 601 -11.29 19.11 13.99
CA ILE A 601 -12.40 20.07 14.16
C ILE A 601 -13.73 19.33 14.31
N ALA A 602 -14.00 18.32 13.45
CA ALA A 602 -15.22 17.53 13.53
C ALA A 602 -15.33 16.80 14.89
N ILE A 603 -14.21 16.24 15.39
CA ILE A 603 -14.17 15.62 16.71
C ILE A 603 -14.47 16.63 17.81
N GLU A 604 -13.90 17.83 17.76
CA GLU A 604 -14.17 18.87 18.76
C GLU A 604 -15.63 19.34 18.75
N GLN A 605 -16.25 19.41 17.58
CA GLN A 605 -17.65 19.81 17.43
C GLN A 605 -18.64 18.77 17.98
N HIS A 606 -18.34 17.49 17.82
CA HIS A 606 -19.28 16.41 18.17
C HIS A 606 -18.94 15.65 19.45
N ALA A 607 -17.75 15.85 20.02
CA ALA A 607 -17.33 15.21 21.25
C ALA A 607 -16.84 16.20 22.31
N ALA A 608 -15.58 16.61 22.27
CA ALA A 608 -14.98 17.51 23.26
C ALA A 608 -13.72 18.19 22.69
N PRO A 609 -13.24 19.30 23.29
CA PRO A 609 -11.93 19.85 22.95
C PRO A 609 -10.83 18.80 22.98
N LEU A 610 -9.95 18.80 21.97
CA LEU A 610 -8.91 17.76 21.78
C LEU A 610 -8.08 17.51 23.03
N ALA A 611 -7.64 18.54 23.72
CA ALA A 611 -6.84 18.39 24.94
C ALA A 611 -7.57 17.60 26.06
N LYS A 612 -8.90 17.79 26.17
CA LYS A 612 -9.73 17.04 27.13
C LYS A 612 -9.93 15.59 26.66
N LEU A 613 -10.11 15.42 25.36
CA LEU A 613 -10.31 14.11 24.74
C LEU A 613 -9.04 13.25 24.85
N GLU A 614 -7.87 13.84 24.58
CA GLU A 614 -6.55 13.20 24.77
C GLU A 614 -6.35 12.70 26.20
N ALA A 615 -6.62 13.57 27.19
CA ALA A 615 -6.47 13.20 28.61
C ALA A 615 -7.44 12.07 29.00
N GLY A 616 -8.71 12.17 28.60
CA GLY A 616 -9.72 11.15 28.91
C GLY A 616 -9.46 9.82 28.17
N PHE A 617 -9.00 9.88 26.93
CA PHE A 617 -8.61 8.68 26.19
C PHE A 617 -7.38 8.01 26.80
N ALA A 618 -6.37 8.79 27.20
CA ALA A 618 -5.18 8.24 27.87
C ALA A 618 -5.54 7.53 29.18
N GLU A 619 -6.45 8.09 29.98
CA GLU A 619 -6.96 7.44 31.19
C GLU A 619 -7.73 6.14 30.84
N PHE A 620 -8.61 6.19 29.85
CA PHE A 620 -9.38 5.04 29.39
C PHE A 620 -8.47 3.90 28.91
N ALA A 621 -7.53 4.18 28.01
CA ALA A 621 -6.61 3.19 27.46
C ALA A 621 -5.68 2.62 28.55
N THR A 622 -5.16 3.47 29.43
CA THR A 622 -4.34 3.05 30.59
C THR A 622 -5.13 2.16 31.55
N GLY A 623 -6.41 2.47 31.78
CA GLY A 623 -7.32 1.65 32.57
C GLY A 623 -7.47 0.24 31.99
N LEU A 624 -7.69 0.13 30.67
CA LEU A 624 -7.77 -1.15 29.96
C LEU A 624 -6.45 -1.93 30.03
N ALA A 625 -5.32 -1.24 29.82
CA ALA A 625 -4.00 -1.86 29.87
C ALA A 625 -3.65 -2.38 31.29
N LYS A 626 -3.98 -1.64 32.33
CA LYS A 626 -3.81 -2.10 33.73
C LYS A 626 -4.71 -3.26 34.09
N ALA A 627 -5.92 -3.31 33.56
CA ALA A 627 -6.86 -4.40 33.81
C ALA A 627 -6.51 -5.68 33.02
N PHE A 628 -5.76 -5.54 31.91
CA PHE A 628 -5.35 -6.67 31.09
C PHE A 628 -4.31 -7.52 31.84
N ALA A 629 -4.68 -8.77 32.15
CA ALA A 629 -3.82 -9.73 32.85
C ALA A 629 -3.15 -9.14 34.10
N ALA A 630 -3.92 -8.43 34.94
CA ALA A 630 -3.45 -7.58 36.02
C ALA A 630 -2.54 -8.29 37.04
N GLU A 631 -2.73 -9.60 37.24
CA GLU A 631 -1.97 -10.41 38.19
C GLU A 631 -0.79 -11.14 37.53
N ALA A 632 -0.72 -11.10 36.20
CA ALA A 632 0.33 -11.76 35.42
C ALA A 632 1.60 -10.90 35.34
N ASP A 633 2.73 -11.55 35.47
CA ASP A 633 4.00 -11.02 35.01
C ASP A 633 4.18 -11.41 33.52
N LEU A 634 4.08 -10.42 32.64
CA LEU A 634 4.20 -10.59 31.19
C LEU A 634 5.62 -10.40 30.67
N ALA A 635 6.59 -10.06 31.53
CA ALA A 635 7.96 -9.84 31.12
C ALA A 635 8.60 -11.14 30.61
N GLN A 636 9.27 -11.04 29.46
CA GLN A 636 10.11 -12.12 28.97
C GLN A 636 11.55 -11.84 29.41
N PRO A 637 12.20 -12.75 30.18
CA PRO A 637 13.58 -12.57 30.57
C PRO A 637 14.50 -12.60 29.32
N SER A 638 15.58 -11.83 29.38
CA SER A 638 16.58 -11.88 28.32
C SER A 638 17.30 -13.24 28.31
N PRO A 639 17.78 -13.71 27.16
CA PRO A 639 18.56 -14.96 27.08
C PRO A 639 19.83 -14.97 27.96
N LEU A 640 20.30 -13.78 28.40
CA LEU A 640 21.42 -13.65 29.31
C LEU A 640 20.99 -13.85 30.77
N GLU A 641 19.73 -13.58 31.10
CA GLU A 641 19.16 -13.80 32.45
C GLU A 641 18.73 -15.25 32.62
N VAL A 642 18.02 -15.78 31.61
CA VAL A 642 17.53 -17.17 31.57
C VAL A 642 17.78 -17.75 30.19
N ASN A 643 18.61 -18.76 30.11
CA ASN A 643 18.82 -19.50 28.87
C ASN A 643 17.54 -20.27 28.49
N PRO A 644 16.86 -19.95 27.40
CA PRO A 644 15.59 -20.59 27.02
C PRO A 644 15.74 -22.08 26.65
N LEU A 645 16.97 -22.58 26.50
CA LEU A 645 17.26 -24.00 26.24
C LEU A 645 17.58 -24.77 27.51
N ASP A 646 17.76 -24.10 28.66
CA ASP A 646 18.03 -24.74 29.93
C ASP A 646 16.75 -24.90 30.74
N LYS A 647 16.19 -26.11 30.70
CA LYS A 647 14.95 -26.44 31.39
C LYS A 647 15.02 -26.17 32.90
N ASN A 648 16.15 -26.41 33.54
CA ASN A 648 16.29 -26.22 34.99
C ASN A 648 16.31 -24.71 35.30
N ALA A 649 17.06 -23.92 34.54
CA ALA A 649 17.07 -22.46 34.71
C ALA A 649 15.67 -21.83 34.55
N ILE A 650 14.84 -22.40 33.67
CA ILE A 650 13.45 -21.93 33.47
C ILE A 650 12.58 -22.28 34.66
N VAL A 651 12.75 -23.48 35.24
CA VAL A 651 12.00 -23.89 36.44
C VAL A 651 12.43 -23.04 37.66
N ASP A 652 13.74 -22.83 37.83
CA ASP A 652 14.27 -21.97 38.92
C ASP A 652 13.74 -20.53 38.79
N TRP A 653 13.64 -20.03 37.53
CA TRP A 653 13.06 -18.72 37.26
C TRP A 653 11.57 -18.68 37.59
N LEU A 654 10.82 -19.73 37.23
CA LEU A 654 9.40 -19.83 37.53
C LEU A 654 9.15 -19.90 39.06
N GLU A 655 10.02 -20.58 39.83
CA GLU A 655 9.93 -20.60 41.31
C GLU A 655 10.11 -19.20 41.88
N ALA A 656 11.06 -18.43 41.33
CA ALA A 656 11.31 -17.05 41.78
C ALA A 656 10.22 -16.07 41.28
N ASN A 657 9.61 -16.33 40.09
CA ASN A 657 8.63 -15.49 39.44
C ASN A 657 7.36 -16.28 39.11
N PRO A 658 6.57 -16.66 40.12
CA PRO A 658 5.50 -17.66 39.92
C PRO A 658 4.33 -17.24 39.04
N ASN A 659 4.15 -15.96 38.76
CA ASN A 659 3.11 -15.42 37.86
C ASN A 659 3.65 -15.05 36.46
N ASN A 660 4.92 -15.39 36.18
CA ASN A 660 5.53 -15.07 34.88
C ASN A 660 4.97 -16.01 33.81
N ILE A 661 4.27 -15.42 32.81
CA ILE A 661 3.57 -16.17 31.76
C ILE A 661 4.55 -16.88 30.82
N TRP A 662 5.69 -16.26 30.48
CA TRP A 662 6.70 -16.90 29.65
C TRP A 662 7.25 -18.16 30.32
N ALA A 663 7.63 -18.07 31.58
CA ALA A 663 8.19 -19.19 32.33
C ALA A 663 7.16 -20.31 32.55
N LEU A 664 5.89 -19.96 32.88
CA LEU A 664 4.78 -20.91 32.98
C LEU A 664 4.58 -21.67 31.65
N ASN A 665 4.42 -20.97 30.56
CA ASN A 665 4.15 -21.59 29.25
C ASN A 665 5.34 -22.43 28.77
N THR A 666 6.58 -21.96 28.97
CA THR A 666 7.78 -22.70 28.55
C THR A 666 7.97 -23.96 29.39
N THR A 667 7.78 -23.87 30.72
CA THR A 667 7.80 -25.06 31.60
C THR A 667 6.72 -26.07 31.22
N CYS A 668 5.49 -25.57 30.94
CA CYS A 668 4.39 -26.43 30.52
C CYS A 668 4.68 -27.11 29.17
N ALA A 669 5.26 -26.38 28.20
CA ALA A 669 5.64 -26.95 26.91
C ALA A 669 6.65 -28.09 27.09
N ASN A 670 7.66 -27.90 27.95
CA ASN A 670 8.65 -28.93 28.27
C ASN A 670 8.00 -30.16 28.93
N LEU A 671 7.11 -29.95 29.90
CA LEU A 671 6.40 -31.06 30.58
C LEU A 671 5.49 -31.83 29.63
N VAL A 672 4.78 -31.14 28.74
CA VAL A 672 3.92 -31.75 27.72
C VAL A 672 4.73 -32.53 26.69
N GLU A 673 5.92 -32.06 26.31
CA GLU A 673 6.86 -32.83 25.46
C GLU A 673 7.38 -34.09 26.17
N GLU A 674 7.59 -34.01 27.47
CA GLU A 674 8.04 -35.15 28.29
C GLU A 674 6.88 -36.07 28.74
N GLU A 675 5.66 -35.82 28.22
CA GLU A 675 4.43 -36.55 28.59
C GLU A 675 4.08 -36.53 30.08
N LYS A 676 4.61 -35.56 30.82
CA LYS A 676 4.32 -35.29 32.25
C LYS A 676 3.03 -34.47 32.44
N PHE A 677 1.94 -35.00 31.89
CA PHE A 677 0.67 -34.27 31.81
C PHE A 677 0.10 -33.88 33.16
N LEU A 678 0.20 -34.75 34.19
CA LEU A 678 -0.32 -34.48 35.54
C LEU A 678 0.41 -33.30 36.22
N GLU A 679 1.70 -33.11 35.91
CA GLU A 679 2.47 -31.97 36.41
C GLU A 679 2.20 -30.69 35.63
N ALA A 680 1.91 -30.80 34.34
CA ALA A 680 1.62 -29.66 33.47
C ALA A 680 0.24 -29.01 33.74
N ILE A 681 -0.79 -29.78 34.01
CA ILE A 681 -2.18 -29.32 34.19
C ILE A 681 -2.29 -28.15 35.18
N PRO A 682 -1.83 -28.21 36.42
CA PRO A 682 -2.02 -27.13 37.39
C PRO A 682 -1.29 -25.84 36.99
N LEU A 683 -0.17 -25.95 36.25
CA LEU A 683 0.58 -24.79 35.74
C LEU A 683 -0.13 -24.17 34.53
N LEU A 684 -0.68 -24.97 33.63
CA LEU A 684 -1.47 -24.51 32.48
C LEU A 684 -2.74 -23.78 32.93
N GLU A 685 -3.49 -24.37 33.89
CA GLU A 685 -4.66 -23.72 34.48
C GLU A 685 -4.29 -22.38 35.16
N ARG A 686 -3.12 -22.32 35.82
CA ARG A 686 -2.63 -21.08 36.40
C ARG A 686 -2.33 -20.06 35.33
N SER A 687 -1.64 -20.43 34.25
CA SER A 687 -1.34 -19.55 33.12
C SER A 687 -2.63 -18.99 32.49
N ILE A 688 -3.63 -19.83 32.28
CA ILE A 688 -4.94 -19.42 31.76
C ILE A 688 -5.67 -18.46 32.70
N ARG A 689 -5.67 -18.72 34.01
CA ARG A 689 -6.28 -17.81 34.99
C ARG A 689 -5.62 -16.44 35.02
N LEU A 690 -4.28 -16.39 34.93
CA LEU A 690 -3.51 -15.14 34.92
C LEU A 690 -3.71 -14.35 33.64
N HIS A 691 -3.79 -15.04 32.51
CA HIS A 691 -3.98 -14.42 31.19
C HIS A 691 -4.94 -15.24 30.33
N PRO A 692 -6.27 -15.04 30.45
CA PRO A 692 -7.28 -15.88 29.79
C PRO A 692 -7.44 -15.64 28.28
N ARG A 693 -6.78 -14.64 27.70
CA ARG A 693 -6.87 -14.32 26.25
C ARG A 693 -5.61 -14.71 25.47
N GLN A 694 -4.88 -15.74 25.90
CA GLN A 694 -3.71 -16.23 25.17
C GLN A 694 -4.15 -16.98 23.90
N ARG A 695 -3.79 -16.44 22.76
CA ARG A 695 -4.16 -16.95 21.41
C ARG A 695 -2.97 -17.66 20.74
N GLY A 696 -3.28 -18.36 19.64
CA GLY A 696 -2.29 -18.93 18.74
C GLY A 696 -1.88 -20.37 19.09
N SER A 697 -0.99 -20.92 18.27
CA SER A 697 -0.57 -22.33 18.35
C SER A 697 0.20 -22.70 19.65
N GLY A 698 0.82 -21.73 20.28
CA GLY A 698 1.52 -21.87 21.56
C GLY A 698 0.65 -21.60 22.78
N SER A 699 -0.66 -21.44 22.61
CA SER A 699 -1.59 -21.14 23.69
C SER A 699 -1.62 -22.25 24.72
N PRO A 700 -1.65 -21.92 26.02
CA PRO A 700 -1.79 -22.92 27.11
C PRO A 700 -3.06 -23.74 26.98
N TYR A 701 -4.12 -23.23 26.33
CA TYR A 701 -5.34 -23.99 26.08
C TYR A 701 -5.10 -25.24 25.23
N GLY A 702 -4.30 -25.12 24.15
CA GLY A 702 -3.97 -26.25 23.28
C GLY A 702 -3.15 -27.32 24.02
N MET A 703 -2.24 -26.92 24.87
CA MET A 703 -1.44 -27.83 25.71
C MET A 703 -2.30 -28.51 26.78
N LEU A 704 -3.20 -27.77 27.42
CA LEU A 704 -4.10 -28.29 28.46
C LEU A 704 -5.11 -29.28 27.86
N ALA A 705 -5.72 -28.96 26.72
CA ALA A 705 -6.62 -29.87 26.02
C ALA A 705 -5.90 -31.18 25.63
N ARG A 706 -4.65 -31.09 25.14
CA ARG A 706 -3.82 -32.26 24.86
C ARG A 706 -3.56 -33.09 26.12
N ALA A 707 -3.19 -32.46 27.22
CA ALA A 707 -2.94 -33.16 28.48
C ALA A 707 -4.18 -33.93 28.97
N HIS A 708 -5.34 -33.28 28.96
CA HIS A 708 -6.59 -33.97 29.33
C HIS A 708 -6.95 -35.14 28.41
N ARG A 709 -6.72 -34.96 27.09
CA ARG A 709 -6.97 -36.04 26.12
C ARG A 709 -6.10 -37.23 26.34
N GLU A 710 -4.77 -37.04 26.53
CA GLU A 710 -3.84 -38.15 26.75
C GLU A 710 -4.11 -38.89 28.09
N LEU A 711 -4.68 -38.22 29.06
CA LEU A 711 -5.14 -38.82 30.34
C LEU A 711 -6.55 -39.38 30.28
N GLY A 712 -7.23 -39.34 29.13
CA GLY A 712 -8.61 -39.85 28.99
C GLY A 712 -9.69 -39.03 29.68
N GLN A 713 -9.42 -37.78 30.02
CA GLN A 713 -10.31 -36.85 30.70
C GLN A 713 -11.16 -36.06 29.69
N ALA A 714 -12.10 -36.74 29.06
CA ALA A 714 -12.84 -36.22 27.90
C ALA A 714 -13.72 -34.99 28.21
N GLU A 715 -14.26 -34.86 29.44
CA GLU A 715 -15.09 -33.70 29.83
C GLU A 715 -14.21 -32.46 30.04
N ASP A 716 -13.05 -32.65 30.65
CA ASP A 716 -12.10 -31.54 30.87
C ASP A 716 -11.46 -31.08 29.53
N GLU A 717 -11.14 -32.02 28.61
CA GLU A 717 -10.69 -31.66 27.24
C GLU A 717 -11.76 -30.78 26.58
N LEU A 718 -13.04 -31.18 26.59
CA LEU A 718 -14.11 -30.44 25.96
C LEU A 718 -14.24 -29.02 26.55
N ALA A 719 -14.28 -28.92 27.88
CA ALA A 719 -14.44 -27.63 28.56
C ALA A 719 -13.33 -26.63 28.20
N VAL A 720 -12.08 -27.11 28.12
CA VAL A 720 -10.91 -26.29 27.71
C VAL A 720 -11.01 -25.88 26.28
N LEU A 721 -11.38 -26.80 25.36
CA LEU A 721 -11.51 -26.51 23.94
C LEU A 721 -12.63 -25.48 23.67
N GLU A 722 -13.75 -25.54 24.37
CA GLU A 722 -14.83 -24.56 24.26
C GLU A 722 -14.42 -23.16 24.75
N GLN A 723 -13.64 -23.06 25.84
CA GLN A 723 -13.07 -21.80 26.32
C GLN A 723 -12.14 -21.23 25.28
N TRP A 724 -11.27 -22.06 24.72
CA TRP A 724 -10.33 -21.62 23.66
C TRP A 724 -11.09 -21.14 22.42
N ALA A 725 -12.12 -21.87 22.00
CA ALA A 725 -12.97 -21.49 20.87
C ALA A 725 -13.66 -20.13 21.05
N ALA A 726 -13.90 -19.67 22.28
CA ALA A 726 -14.51 -18.36 22.53
C ALA A 726 -13.59 -17.17 22.19
N ILE A 727 -12.28 -17.40 22.16
CA ILE A 727 -11.28 -16.36 21.92
C ILE A 727 -10.55 -16.46 20.57
N GLU A 728 -10.62 -17.60 19.88
CA GLU A 728 -10.01 -17.83 18.59
C GLU A 728 -11.01 -17.64 17.44
N ASP A 729 -10.53 -17.25 16.26
CA ASP A 729 -11.38 -17.04 15.09
C ASP A 729 -10.93 -17.82 13.83
N ALA A 730 -9.70 -18.36 13.83
CA ALA A 730 -9.12 -19.04 12.69
C ALA A 730 -8.46 -20.40 13.01
N ALA A 731 -8.64 -20.93 14.22
CA ALA A 731 -8.00 -22.16 14.69
C ALA A 731 -8.67 -23.44 14.15
N THR A 732 -8.39 -23.83 12.91
CA THR A 732 -9.02 -24.97 12.23
C THR A 732 -8.85 -26.30 12.96
N LYS A 733 -7.68 -26.55 13.58
CA LYS A 733 -7.42 -27.77 14.38
C LYS A 733 -8.33 -27.86 15.61
N LEU A 734 -8.53 -26.74 16.30
CA LEU A 734 -9.42 -26.61 17.43
C LEU A 734 -10.89 -26.95 17.06
N TYR A 735 -11.38 -26.28 16.00
CA TYR A 735 -12.75 -26.52 15.54
C TYR A 735 -12.95 -27.95 15.04
N GLY A 736 -11.95 -28.52 14.34
CA GLY A 736 -11.97 -29.91 13.90
C GLY A 736 -12.16 -30.87 15.08
N ARG A 737 -11.35 -30.70 16.13
CA ARG A 737 -11.46 -31.58 17.33
C ARG A 737 -12.77 -31.40 18.08
N LEU A 738 -13.27 -30.18 18.24
CA LEU A 738 -14.57 -29.94 18.87
C LEU A 738 -15.71 -30.57 18.08
N MET A 739 -15.68 -30.51 16.74
CA MET A 739 -16.70 -31.18 15.90
C MET A 739 -16.66 -32.69 16.03
N GLU A 740 -15.49 -33.32 16.18
CA GLU A 740 -15.35 -34.76 16.46
C GLU A 740 -16.03 -35.13 17.77
N ILE A 741 -15.68 -34.45 18.88
CA ILE A 741 -16.21 -34.71 20.21
C ILE A 741 -17.74 -34.52 20.23
N HIS A 742 -18.23 -33.43 19.64
CA HIS A 742 -19.69 -33.19 19.64
C HIS A 742 -20.45 -34.17 18.72
N ALA A 743 -19.84 -34.62 17.62
CA ALA A 743 -20.43 -35.63 16.75
C ALA A 743 -20.51 -36.98 17.42
N GLU A 744 -19.50 -37.40 18.19
CA GLU A 744 -19.54 -38.62 19.03
C GLU A 744 -20.63 -38.57 20.09
N ARG A 745 -21.01 -37.39 20.56
CA ARG A 745 -22.07 -37.11 21.51
C ARG A 745 -23.44 -36.84 20.88
N GLU A 746 -23.52 -36.94 19.56
CA GLU A 746 -24.73 -36.62 18.76
C GLU A 746 -25.28 -35.21 18.98
N ASN A 747 -24.41 -34.26 19.41
CA ASN A 747 -24.76 -32.86 19.59
C ASN A 747 -24.63 -32.09 18.27
N TRP A 748 -25.58 -32.33 17.36
CA TRP A 748 -25.53 -31.83 15.99
C TRP A 748 -25.68 -30.30 15.88
N GLU A 749 -26.32 -29.65 16.87
CA GLU A 749 -26.38 -28.18 16.91
C GLU A 749 -24.98 -27.54 17.12
N ALA A 750 -24.21 -28.09 18.05
CA ALA A 750 -22.83 -27.64 18.28
C ALA A 750 -21.95 -27.94 17.07
N VAL A 751 -22.11 -29.10 16.42
CA VAL A 751 -21.37 -29.45 15.20
C VAL A 751 -21.67 -28.46 14.09
N ASP A 752 -22.93 -28.08 13.84
CA ASP A 752 -23.29 -27.10 12.81
C ASP A 752 -22.66 -25.73 13.07
N ARG A 753 -22.76 -25.24 14.32
CA ARG A 753 -22.18 -23.97 14.73
C ARG A 753 -20.66 -23.98 14.52
N LEU A 754 -19.97 -25.03 14.93
CA LEU A 754 -18.51 -25.16 14.80
C LEU A 754 -18.08 -25.36 13.35
N ALA A 755 -18.86 -26.09 12.54
CA ALA A 755 -18.56 -26.25 11.11
C ALA A 755 -18.66 -24.93 10.36
N LYS A 756 -19.59 -24.04 10.71
CA LYS A 756 -19.66 -22.66 10.17
C LYS A 756 -18.46 -21.82 10.60
N ARG A 757 -17.97 -21.95 11.83
CA ARG A 757 -16.76 -21.28 12.28
C ARG A 757 -15.50 -21.83 11.60
N PHE A 758 -15.43 -23.15 11.40
CA PHE A 758 -14.37 -23.77 10.62
C PHE A 758 -14.37 -23.24 9.17
N PHE A 759 -15.54 -23.14 8.57
CA PHE A 759 -15.71 -22.62 7.21
C PHE A 759 -15.28 -21.13 7.08
N SER A 760 -15.57 -20.31 8.08
CA SER A 760 -15.11 -18.91 8.09
C SER A 760 -13.59 -18.78 8.24
N ALA A 761 -12.92 -19.78 8.85
CA ALA A 761 -11.48 -19.84 8.94
C ALA A 761 -10.83 -20.44 7.67
N ASN A 762 -11.46 -21.51 7.10
CA ASN A 762 -10.92 -22.17 5.90
C ASN A 762 -12.03 -22.82 5.06
N PRO A 763 -12.63 -22.10 4.11
CA PRO A 763 -13.68 -22.61 3.22
C PRO A 763 -13.15 -23.63 2.19
N LEU A 764 -11.83 -23.70 1.99
CA LEU A 764 -11.19 -24.60 1.02
C LEU A 764 -10.82 -25.95 1.63
N SER A 765 -11.06 -26.16 2.93
CA SER A 765 -10.82 -27.44 3.59
C SER A 765 -12.04 -28.37 3.51
N PRO A 766 -11.87 -29.64 3.12
CA PRO A 766 -12.99 -30.61 3.08
C PRO A 766 -13.57 -30.92 4.45
N ILE A 767 -12.86 -30.67 5.55
CA ILE A 767 -13.27 -31.03 6.91
C ILE A 767 -14.59 -30.32 7.28
N GLY A 768 -14.66 -28.99 7.15
CA GLY A 768 -15.88 -28.24 7.46
C GLY A 768 -17.09 -28.71 6.66
N HIS A 769 -16.91 -28.94 5.37
CA HIS A 769 -17.98 -29.41 4.49
C HIS A 769 -18.44 -30.84 4.82
N ARG A 770 -17.52 -31.73 5.26
CA ARG A 770 -17.87 -33.07 5.72
C ARG A 770 -18.79 -33.02 6.94
N PHE A 771 -18.44 -32.20 7.93
CA PHE A 771 -19.25 -32.06 9.13
C PHE A 771 -20.60 -31.37 8.86
N MET A 772 -20.64 -30.36 7.96
CA MET A 772 -21.92 -29.79 7.51
C MET A 772 -22.82 -30.83 6.83
N ALA A 773 -22.29 -31.65 5.94
CA ALA A 773 -23.00 -32.70 5.28
C ALA A 773 -23.48 -33.78 6.26
N LEU A 774 -22.62 -34.16 7.21
CA LEU A 774 -22.96 -35.14 8.26
C LEU A 774 -24.09 -34.63 9.17
N THR A 775 -23.97 -33.40 9.67
CA THR A 775 -25.00 -32.80 10.51
C THR A 775 -26.36 -32.71 9.79
N ALA A 776 -26.36 -32.23 8.54
CA ALA A 776 -27.58 -32.16 7.75
C ALA A 776 -28.22 -33.54 7.52
N GLN A 777 -27.42 -34.59 7.34
CA GLN A 777 -27.89 -35.97 7.22
C GLN A 777 -28.48 -36.48 8.51
N GLN A 778 -27.81 -36.28 9.65
CA GLN A 778 -28.23 -36.77 10.96
C GLN A 778 -29.48 -36.05 11.47
N THR A 779 -29.64 -34.80 11.16
CA THR A 779 -30.84 -34.00 11.48
C THR A 779 -31.99 -34.20 10.49
N GLY A 780 -31.84 -35.09 9.48
CA GLY A 780 -32.86 -35.37 8.47
C GLY A 780 -33.09 -34.25 7.45
N ASN A 781 -32.25 -33.21 7.44
CA ASN A 781 -32.36 -32.08 6.50
C ASN A 781 -31.69 -32.42 5.19
N THR A 782 -32.34 -33.23 4.35
CA THR A 782 -31.78 -33.67 3.06
C THR A 782 -31.40 -32.52 2.13
N ALA A 783 -32.18 -31.44 2.15
CA ALA A 783 -31.86 -30.26 1.30
C ALA A 783 -30.53 -29.59 1.70
N ALA A 784 -30.24 -29.51 2.98
CA ALA A 784 -29.01 -28.92 3.51
C ALA A 784 -27.77 -29.79 3.24
N THR A 785 -27.91 -31.07 2.86
CA THR A 785 -26.74 -31.91 2.48
C THR A 785 -26.23 -31.62 1.08
N ILE A 786 -27.05 -31.07 0.20
CA ILE A 786 -26.72 -30.89 -1.23
C ILE A 786 -25.49 -29.99 -1.44
N ARG A 787 -25.53 -28.81 -0.83
CA ARG A 787 -24.45 -27.81 -1.02
C ARG A 787 -23.08 -28.30 -0.49
N PRO A 788 -22.97 -28.81 0.75
CA PRO A 788 -21.72 -29.37 1.23
C PRO A 788 -21.20 -30.54 0.40
N LEU A 789 -22.05 -31.43 -0.08
CA LEU A 789 -21.64 -32.55 -0.93
C LEU A 789 -21.14 -32.10 -2.31
N LYS A 790 -21.76 -31.10 -2.92
CA LYS A 790 -21.27 -30.49 -4.16
C LYS A 790 -19.88 -29.86 -3.97
N ARG A 791 -19.67 -29.16 -2.84
CA ARG A 791 -18.37 -28.56 -2.50
C ARG A 791 -17.28 -29.60 -2.26
N LEU A 792 -17.61 -30.70 -1.59
CA LEU A 792 -16.69 -31.81 -1.39
C LEU A 792 -16.22 -32.41 -2.71
N LEU A 793 -17.08 -32.50 -3.72
CA LEU A 793 -16.71 -32.96 -5.06
C LEU A 793 -15.74 -32.02 -5.79
N LEU A 794 -15.74 -30.72 -5.47
CA LEU A 794 -14.81 -29.75 -6.03
C LEU A 794 -13.42 -29.77 -5.36
N LEU A 795 -13.35 -30.35 -4.15
CA LEU A 795 -12.14 -30.35 -3.33
C LEU A 795 -11.30 -31.63 -3.49
N ASP A 796 -11.37 -32.27 -4.64
CA ASP A 796 -10.60 -33.50 -5.00
C ASP A 796 -10.75 -34.62 -3.95
N PRO A 797 -11.93 -35.18 -3.82
CA PRO A 797 -12.24 -36.15 -2.76
C PRO A 797 -11.54 -37.49 -2.96
N ALA A 798 -11.10 -38.10 -1.86
CA ALA A 798 -10.52 -39.44 -1.87
C ALA A 798 -11.54 -40.55 -2.28
N ASP A 799 -12.83 -40.32 -2.05
CA ASP A 799 -13.92 -41.21 -2.45
C ASP A 799 -15.03 -40.47 -3.18
N PRO A 800 -14.87 -40.17 -4.49
CA PRO A 800 -15.88 -39.50 -5.28
C PRO A 800 -17.14 -40.36 -5.46
N VAL A 801 -17.03 -41.69 -5.43
CA VAL A 801 -18.14 -42.62 -5.65
C VAL A 801 -19.20 -42.48 -4.56
N ASP A 802 -18.76 -42.49 -3.29
CA ASP A 802 -19.69 -42.30 -2.15
C ASP A 802 -20.34 -40.93 -2.21
N LEU A 803 -19.56 -39.88 -2.50
CA LEU A 803 -20.08 -38.51 -2.57
C LEU A 803 -21.10 -38.35 -3.70
N HIS A 804 -20.84 -38.87 -4.88
CA HIS A 804 -21.82 -38.89 -5.98
C HIS A 804 -23.10 -39.65 -5.61
N PHE A 805 -22.99 -40.78 -4.94
CA PHE A 805 -24.15 -41.55 -4.53
C PHE A 805 -24.95 -40.83 -3.45
N ARG A 806 -24.32 -40.26 -2.43
CA ARG A 806 -24.98 -39.47 -1.39
C ARG A 806 -25.65 -38.22 -1.96
N LEU A 807 -24.98 -37.51 -2.87
CA LEU A 807 -25.53 -36.34 -3.54
C LEU A 807 -26.74 -36.73 -4.42
N ALA A 808 -26.64 -37.82 -5.18
CA ALA A 808 -27.74 -38.34 -5.97
C ALA A 808 -28.95 -38.73 -5.09
N THR A 809 -28.70 -39.31 -3.91
CA THR A 809 -29.76 -39.64 -2.97
C THR A 809 -30.47 -38.41 -2.45
N ALA A 810 -29.70 -37.34 -2.12
CA ALA A 810 -30.28 -36.07 -1.66
C ALA A 810 -31.05 -35.34 -2.76
N LEU A 811 -30.60 -35.43 -4.01
CA LEU A 811 -31.21 -34.81 -5.19
C LEU A 811 -32.42 -35.60 -5.77
N ALA A 812 -32.64 -36.82 -5.32
CA ALA A 812 -33.64 -37.71 -5.90
C ALA A 812 -35.09 -37.15 -5.92
N GLY A 813 -35.43 -36.31 -4.94
CA GLY A 813 -36.70 -35.57 -4.89
C GLY A 813 -36.64 -34.22 -5.59
N PRO A 814 -35.74 -33.30 -5.17
CA PRO A 814 -35.72 -31.92 -5.68
C PRO A 814 -35.20 -31.78 -7.11
N SER A 815 -34.32 -32.67 -7.61
CA SER A 815 -33.78 -32.61 -8.97
C SER A 815 -33.46 -34.01 -9.52
N PRO A 816 -34.44 -34.80 -9.93
CA PRO A 816 -34.25 -36.19 -10.38
C PRO A 816 -33.28 -36.34 -11.56
N LEU A 817 -33.24 -35.36 -12.47
CA LEU A 817 -32.30 -35.39 -13.61
C LEU A 817 -30.87 -35.21 -13.19
N GLU A 818 -30.59 -34.31 -12.24
CA GLU A 818 -29.26 -34.11 -11.65
C GLU A 818 -28.86 -35.33 -10.83
N ALA A 819 -29.77 -35.86 -10.02
CA ALA A 819 -29.59 -37.11 -9.29
C ALA A 819 -29.16 -38.27 -10.21
N LYS A 820 -29.82 -38.43 -11.36
CA LYS A 820 -29.47 -39.45 -12.35
C LYS A 820 -28.07 -39.29 -12.89
N ARG A 821 -27.61 -38.04 -13.16
CA ARG A 821 -26.23 -37.76 -13.61
C ARG A 821 -25.21 -38.21 -12.55
N HIS A 822 -25.43 -37.86 -11.28
CA HIS A 822 -24.55 -38.27 -10.20
C HIS A 822 -24.55 -39.78 -9.96
N VAL A 823 -25.70 -40.44 -10.07
CA VAL A 823 -25.74 -41.94 -10.01
C VAL A 823 -24.92 -42.55 -11.15
N LEU A 824 -25.02 -42.04 -12.37
CA LEU A 824 -24.24 -42.53 -13.49
C LEU A 824 -22.73 -42.31 -13.26
N GLN A 825 -22.31 -41.18 -12.74
CA GLN A 825 -20.92 -40.94 -12.39
C GLN A 825 -20.41 -41.93 -11.33
N ALA A 826 -21.20 -42.17 -10.26
CA ALA A 826 -20.85 -43.18 -9.29
C ALA A 826 -20.74 -44.61 -9.87
N LEU A 827 -21.58 -44.94 -10.86
CA LEU A 827 -21.55 -46.25 -11.52
C LEU A 827 -20.47 -46.33 -12.62
N GLU A 828 -19.98 -45.25 -13.14
CA GLU A 828 -18.84 -45.21 -14.06
C GLU A 828 -17.56 -45.71 -13.36
N ASP A 829 -17.32 -45.22 -12.14
CA ASP A 829 -16.16 -45.60 -11.33
C ASP A 829 -16.37 -46.90 -10.57
N ALA A 830 -17.61 -47.20 -10.15
CA ALA A 830 -17.97 -48.42 -9.42
C ALA A 830 -19.22 -49.12 -10.03
N PRO A 831 -19.07 -49.81 -11.17
CA PRO A 831 -20.23 -50.43 -11.89
C PRO A 831 -21.01 -51.47 -11.08
N ARG A 832 -20.40 -52.09 -10.05
CA ARG A 832 -21.02 -53.07 -9.20
C ARG A 832 -21.69 -52.50 -7.93
N PHE A 833 -21.78 -51.17 -7.83
CA PHE A 833 -22.40 -50.51 -6.65
C PHE A 833 -23.92 -50.70 -6.64
N ARG A 834 -24.38 -51.76 -5.97
CA ARG A 834 -25.78 -52.18 -5.96
C ARG A 834 -26.77 -51.09 -5.51
N ALA A 835 -26.42 -50.27 -4.51
CA ALA A 835 -27.29 -49.21 -4.03
C ALA A 835 -27.54 -48.14 -5.10
N ALA A 836 -26.48 -47.75 -5.83
CA ALA A 836 -26.58 -46.81 -6.95
C ALA A 836 -27.38 -47.37 -8.11
N GLN A 837 -27.23 -48.68 -8.46
CA GLN A 837 -28.07 -49.32 -9.48
C GLN A 837 -29.57 -49.30 -9.10
N LYS A 838 -29.89 -49.56 -7.82
CA LYS A 838 -31.28 -49.49 -7.32
C LYS A 838 -31.84 -48.07 -7.41
N LEU A 839 -31.03 -47.09 -7.06
CA LEU A 839 -31.43 -45.66 -7.14
C LEU A 839 -31.64 -45.26 -8.61
N LEU A 840 -30.75 -45.67 -9.52
CA LEU A 840 -30.90 -45.42 -10.95
C LEU A 840 -32.21 -45.99 -11.50
N THR A 841 -32.52 -47.25 -11.13
CA THR A 841 -33.77 -47.92 -11.55
C THR A 841 -35.00 -47.16 -11.04
N ARG A 842 -34.95 -46.62 -9.82
CA ARG A 842 -36.02 -45.81 -9.25
C ARG A 842 -36.18 -44.49 -10.01
N LEU A 843 -35.08 -43.80 -10.31
CA LEU A 843 -35.07 -42.52 -11.05
C LEU A 843 -35.41 -42.69 -12.54
N ALA A 844 -35.34 -43.91 -13.08
CA ALA A 844 -35.69 -44.19 -14.48
C ALA A 844 -37.18 -44.51 -14.67
N LYS A 845 -37.95 -44.78 -13.60
CA LYS A 845 -39.39 -44.97 -13.70
C LYS A 845 -40.04 -43.59 -13.95
N PRO A 846 -40.90 -43.45 -14.99
CA PRO A 846 -41.68 -42.23 -15.17
C PRO A 846 -42.56 -42.02 -13.92
N GLU A 847 -42.65 -40.79 -13.43
CA GLU A 847 -43.64 -40.40 -12.42
C GLU A 847 -45.04 -40.76 -13.00
N PRO A 848 -45.92 -41.43 -12.21
CA PRO A 848 -47.31 -41.61 -12.63
C PRO A 848 -47.89 -40.21 -12.85
N PRO A 849 -48.73 -40.04 -13.93
CA PRO A 849 -49.35 -38.74 -14.19
C PRO A 849 -50.09 -38.28 -12.96
N ALA A 850 -49.80 -37.03 -12.51
CA ALA A 850 -50.53 -36.40 -11.43
C ALA A 850 -52.01 -36.28 -11.78
N GLY A 851 -52.80 -37.16 -11.30
CA GLY A 851 -54.24 -37.20 -11.56
C GLY A 851 -54.86 -38.59 -11.59
N GLU A 852 -54.84 -39.29 -10.43
CA GLU A 852 -55.92 -40.21 -10.05
C GLU A 852 -55.87 -40.37 -8.55
N ALA A 853 -56.35 -39.33 -7.84
CA ALA A 853 -56.87 -39.52 -6.48
C ALA A 853 -58.10 -40.44 -6.59
N LYS A 854 -57.95 -41.71 -6.22
CA LYS A 854 -59.08 -42.65 -6.11
C LYS A 854 -60.07 -42.06 -5.17
N ALA A 855 -61.24 -41.69 -5.69
CA ALA A 855 -62.46 -41.65 -4.97
C ALA A 855 -62.75 -43.11 -4.49
N GLN A 856 -62.61 -43.38 -3.24
CA GLN A 856 -63.32 -44.36 -2.46
C GLN A 856 -63.46 -43.85 -1.02
#